data_14ad0a5fcde428c16ea0a8595670eb98
#
_entry.id   14ad0a5fcde428c16ea0a8595670eb98
#
_cell.length_a   1.000
_cell.length_b   1.000
_cell.length_c   1.000
_cell.angle_alpha   90.00
_cell.angle_beta   90.00
_cell.angle_gamma   90.00
#
_symmetry.space_group_name_H-M   'P 1'
#
loop_
_entity.id
_entity.type
_entity.pdbx_description
1 polymer ?
#
loop_
_entity_poly.entity_id
_entity_poly.type
_entity_poly.pdbx_seq_one_letter_code
_entity_poly.pdbx_strand_id
1 'polypeptide(L)'
;MKNFILLLLKNLLHPAGIIGLVIALAIPFLIYLGPNVGHKDTIRILDLNLPLPLFMVQLVAGIALFVSLNKDFREWLKGILPEKPIALAALISAIAIAVFAGTQIEARHRVQSDESVFMSVAQNMYLNHQSGTCNQGEFENGTLNCTNKSNSFKTKGLAFLYTLGMPLLGNDLHWIFKGELLMLPLTFLLMFLAIVAWTRQPLLAFFAALLMALQPTVLFQFRAMSVEPLYIFLSALSLLVFRWAFDRNTVRHWALLALTLAFFAQTRQETVFCLLPFILFALPKMLDKKDFKAPVFFVVLSLFSVPALLTISYFQGFGFQGGEFSAHGHFFEDLVNNWKVMTKPLNDKGELVNPFLTYFNWLFLAGLLYLIYRAVMDFRKGNKFYLEVLVFLALYHIQTYMILENVSGDFGIEINQRYSLVMIPSMAFLAALPVAHLIEYFGTDSKTKKQTSAVLVLGLLFTLLFAGWTFHYKPDFNRNVMYNRNHLTTEEQEIWKWLNEQQPTNKLFIYGRPWHFIAYGVSAYHYDKVRQMNDGKIKELLDKYNGEVYYIRGLDCWDSQTYHKKAVEHRIATTCDVFEREMDLEGVKNVLITNNYWVQIAKFNGRKNYDPTNIIQVSEPTKGVVVQVGDSATITTNDSAAANPSESPLLLNFRLKEQRGAPKNWTLRIVHDRVLLKDTAFVPGEYNVLVSYDKLQPGYNTFRYIVLDGNKVLAQVNKTFFNEGNGVKKLTDMRYESHKQEWGNIGMNKSIEGKPLTINGQVFENGIATHAASETVYGIAGAFKAFRAGVGLDDESLCSEGVSVQVLGDGNVLAETPVFKAGSLLTLTANIEGVQKLTLKTTAKGSIDCSHVDFVNPVLIP
;
A
#
# COMPACT_ATOMS: atom_id res chain seq x y z
N MET A 1 -38.82 24.44 5.69
CA MET A 1 -38.62 23.16 6.34
C MET A 1 -39.93 22.40 6.55
N LYS A 2 -40.95 22.93 7.24
CA LYS A 2 -42.25 22.28 7.50
C LYS A 2 -42.97 21.88 6.20
N ASN A 3 -43.05 22.76 5.21
CA ASN A 3 -43.67 22.47 3.87
C ASN A 3 -42.83 21.46 3.04
N PHE A 4 -41.52 21.43 3.20
CA PHE A 4 -40.64 20.45 2.57
C PHE A 4 -40.86 19.05 3.17
N ILE A 5 -40.90 18.95 4.52
CA ILE A 5 -41.16 17.68 5.21
C ILE A 5 -42.56 17.15 4.88
N LEU A 6 -43.60 18.02 4.82
CA LEU A 6 -44.93 17.66 4.44
C LEU A 6 -45.02 17.20 2.98
N LEU A 7 -44.31 17.85 2.06
CA LEU A 7 -44.23 17.43 0.65
C LEU A 7 -43.56 16.08 0.52
N LEU A 8 -42.46 15.90 1.26
CA LEU A 8 -41.67 14.65 1.33
C LEU A 8 -42.55 13.49 1.85
N LEU A 9 -43.24 13.69 2.95
CA LEU A 9 -44.16 12.70 3.54
C LEU A 9 -45.31 12.38 2.63
N LYS A 10 -45.94 13.40 1.99
CA LYS A 10 -47.10 13.20 1.08
C LYS A 10 -46.75 12.43 -0.19
N ASN A 11 -45.51 12.55 -0.68
CA ASN A 11 -45.03 11.86 -1.89
C ASN A 11 -44.37 10.53 -1.62
N LEU A 12 -43.71 10.39 -0.46
CA LEU A 12 -43.22 9.08 0.00
C LEU A 12 -44.38 8.09 0.30
N LEU A 13 -45.55 8.60 0.68
CA LEU A 13 -46.77 7.78 0.94
C LEU A 13 -47.47 7.33 -0.35
N HIS A 14 -47.02 7.76 -1.55
CA HIS A 14 -47.51 7.24 -2.81
C HIS A 14 -46.96 5.80 -3.00
N PRO A 15 -47.78 4.79 -3.38
CA PRO A 15 -47.34 3.37 -3.49
C PRO A 15 -46.04 3.18 -4.31
N ALA A 16 -45.91 3.88 -5.43
CA ALA A 16 -44.68 3.84 -6.24
C ALA A 16 -43.48 4.48 -5.56
N GLY A 17 -43.68 5.49 -4.75
CA GLY A 17 -42.61 6.10 -3.91
C GLY A 17 -42.16 5.17 -2.82
N ILE A 18 -43.08 4.51 -2.13
CA ILE A 18 -42.78 3.51 -1.10
C ILE A 18 -42.01 2.33 -1.69
N ILE A 19 -42.49 1.75 -2.82
CA ILE A 19 -41.81 0.64 -3.48
C ILE A 19 -40.39 1.03 -3.90
N GLY A 20 -40.20 2.19 -4.54
CA GLY A 20 -38.86 2.69 -4.91
C GLY A 20 -37.95 2.87 -3.71
N LEU A 21 -38.45 3.45 -2.61
CA LEU A 21 -37.70 3.65 -1.39
C LEU A 21 -37.34 2.32 -0.72
N VAL A 22 -38.28 1.39 -0.64
CA VAL A 22 -38.07 0.04 -0.08
C VAL A 22 -36.96 -0.68 -0.86
N ILE A 23 -37.00 -0.67 -2.19
CA ILE A 23 -35.96 -1.29 -3.01
C ILE A 23 -34.63 -0.58 -2.82
N ALA A 24 -34.63 0.75 -2.80
CA ALA A 24 -33.43 1.57 -2.63
C ALA A 24 -32.73 1.34 -1.27
N LEU A 25 -33.50 1.05 -0.23
CA LEU A 25 -32.95 0.74 1.11
C LEU A 25 -32.67 -0.75 1.28
N ALA A 26 -33.51 -1.62 0.73
CA ALA A 26 -33.37 -3.07 0.88
C ALA A 26 -32.07 -3.61 0.25
N ILE A 27 -31.70 -3.15 -0.95
CA ILE A 27 -30.49 -3.63 -1.64
C ILE A 27 -29.24 -3.30 -0.85
N PRO A 28 -28.94 -2.04 -0.48
CA PRO A 28 -27.76 -1.70 0.33
C PRO A 28 -27.76 -2.40 1.69
N PHE A 29 -28.95 -2.47 2.33
CA PHE A 29 -29.09 -3.09 3.65
C PHE A 29 -28.78 -4.59 3.62
N LEU A 30 -29.31 -5.34 2.63
CA LEU A 30 -29.02 -6.77 2.46
C LEU A 30 -27.55 -7.03 2.15
N ILE A 31 -26.92 -6.19 1.33
CA ILE A 31 -25.51 -6.30 1.02
C ILE A 31 -24.64 -6.00 2.25
N TYR A 32 -25.03 -5.00 3.04
CA TYR A 32 -24.32 -4.63 4.27
C TYR A 32 -24.43 -5.70 5.36
N LEU A 33 -25.61 -6.30 5.53
CA LEU A 33 -25.84 -7.36 6.51
C LEU A 33 -25.19 -8.70 6.11
N GLY A 34 -25.00 -8.97 4.83
CA GLY A 34 -24.52 -10.26 4.32
C GLY A 34 -23.30 -10.80 5.05
N PRO A 35 -22.19 -10.06 5.21
CA PRO A 35 -21.00 -10.53 5.92
C PRO A 35 -21.24 -10.80 7.41
N ASN A 36 -22.13 -10.02 8.04
CA ASN A 36 -22.39 -10.09 9.48
C ASN A 36 -23.29 -11.30 9.85
N VAL A 37 -24.03 -11.86 8.89
CA VAL A 37 -24.88 -13.05 9.09
C VAL A 37 -24.27 -14.33 8.51
N GLY A 38 -22.95 -14.37 8.30
CA GLY A 38 -22.24 -15.58 7.88
C GLY A 38 -22.14 -15.79 6.36
N HIS A 39 -22.59 -14.85 5.53
CA HIS A 39 -22.58 -14.97 4.07
C HIS A 39 -21.33 -14.35 3.39
N LYS A 40 -20.17 -14.37 4.05
CA LYS A 40 -18.91 -13.81 3.48
C LYS A 40 -18.53 -14.40 2.14
N ASP A 41 -18.67 -15.72 1.98
CA ASP A 41 -18.34 -16.39 0.72
C ASP A 41 -19.32 -16.01 -0.39
N THR A 42 -20.60 -15.83 -0.08
CA THR A 42 -21.59 -15.34 -1.05
C THR A 42 -21.23 -13.92 -1.54
N ILE A 43 -20.93 -13.00 -0.62
CA ILE A 43 -20.49 -11.65 -0.98
C ILE A 43 -19.20 -11.68 -1.81
N ARG A 44 -18.25 -12.54 -1.44
CA ARG A 44 -17.02 -12.75 -2.19
C ARG A 44 -17.30 -13.20 -3.64
N ILE A 45 -18.15 -14.17 -3.82
CA ILE A 45 -18.52 -14.69 -5.15
C ILE A 45 -19.26 -13.63 -5.97
N LEU A 46 -20.17 -12.89 -5.36
CA LEU A 46 -20.91 -11.80 -6.03
C LEU A 46 -19.96 -10.66 -6.42
N ASP A 47 -19.02 -10.25 -5.54
CA ASP A 47 -18.04 -9.21 -5.82
C ASP A 47 -17.08 -9.58 -6.97
N LEU A 48 -16.84 -10.88 -7.19
CA LEU A 48 -16.04 -11.37 -8.32
C LEU A 48 -16.81 -11.41 -9.64
N ASN A 49 -18.08 -11.78 -9.65
CA ASN A 49 -18.78 -12.16 -10.89
C ASN A 49 -19.86 -11.16 -11.33
N LEU A 50 -20.44 -10.38 -10.41
CA LEU A 50 -21.54 -9.49 -10.70
C LEU A 50 -21.15 -8.11 -11.28
N PRO A 51 -19.99 -7.48 -10.93
CA PRO A 51 -19.68 -6.14 -11.41
C PRO A 51 -19.62 -6.01 -12.93
N LEU A 52 -18.92 -6.91 -13.63
CA LEU A 52 -18.77 -6.81 -15.08
C LEU A 52 -20.11 -6.81 -15.84
N PRO A 53 -21.04 -7.79 -15.66
CA PRO A 53 -22.34 -7.75 -16.33
C PRO A 53 -23.17 -6.52 -15.96
N LEU A 54 -23.13 -6.06 -14.70
CA LEU A 54 -23.85 -4.84 -14.32
C LEU A 54 -23.28 -3.59 -15.01
N PHE A 55 -21.97 -3.46 -15.11
CA PHE A 55 -21.33 -2.36 -15.82
C PHE A 55 -21.67 -2.38 -17.32
N MET A 56 -21.69 -3.56 -17.95
CA MET A 56 -22.07 -3.69 -19.36
C MET A 56 -23.53 -3.24 -19.60
N VAL A 57 -24.46 -3.67 -18.75
CA VAL A 57 -25.87 -3.25 -18.80
C VAL A 57 -25.98 -1.75 -18.53
N GLN A 58 -25.26 -1.21 -17.55
CA GLN A 58 -25.23 0.21 -17.22
C GLN A 58 -24.74 1.06 -18.41
N LEU A 59 -23.67 0.63 -19.07
CA LEU A 59 -23.10 1.30 -20.24
C LEU A 59 -24.10 1.31 -21.40
N VAL A 60 -24.67 0.15 -21.74
CA VAL A 60 -25.66 0.03 -22.82
C VAL A 60 -26.91 0.88 -22.55
N ALA A 61 -27.44 0.82 -21.32
CA ALA A 61 -28.58 1.63 -20.89
C ALA A 61 -28.26 3.12 -20.94
N GLY A 62 -27.07 3.53 -20.47
CA GLY A 62 -26.63 4.92 -20.52
C GLY A 62 -26.50 5.45 -21.96
N ILE A 63 -25.88 4.68 -22.84
CA ILE A 63 -25.76 5.01 -24.27
C ILE A 63 -27.13 5.10 -24.91
N ALA A 64 -28.02 4.13 -24.71
CA ALA A 64 -29.36 4.11 -25.29
C ALA A 64 -30.20 5.32 -24.83
N LEU A 65 -30.16 5.66 -23.53
CA LEU A 65 -30.82 6.85 -23.02
C LEU A 65 -30.21 8.12 -23.58
N PHE A 66 -28.90 8.26 -23.63
CA PHE A 66 -28.24 9.43 -24.17
C PHE A 66 -28.56 9.61 -25.67
N VAL A 67 -28.54 8.54 -26.46
CA VAL A 67 -28.91 8.58 -27.89
C VAL A 67 -30.38 9.01 -28.06
N SER A 68 -31.29 8.49 -27.23
CA SER A 68 -32.71 8.88 -27.24
C SER A 68 -32.93 10.35 -26.87
N LEU A 69 -32.03 10.95 -26.11
CA LEU A 69 -32.07 12.35 -25.65
C LEU A 69 -31.12 13.28 -26.42
N ASN A 70 -30.42 12.79 -27.41
CA ASN A 70 -29.39 13.54 -28.15
C ASN A 70 -29.87 14.87 -28.74
N LYS A 71 -31.08 14.88 -29.36
CA LYS A 71 -31.67 16.11 -29.92
C LYS A 71 -31.92 17.13 -28.81
N ASP A 72 -32.52 16.69 -27.70
CA ASP A 72 -32.81 17.54 -26.55
C ASP A 72 -31.51 18.05 -25.91
N PHE A 73 -30.49 17.20 -25.80
CA PHE A 73 -29.17 17.61 -25.30
C PHE A 73 -28.54 18.72 -26.13
N ARG A 74 -28.55 18.58 -27.45
CA ARG A 74 -28.02 19.61 -28.37
C ARG A 74 -28.75 20.94 -28.24
N GLU A 75 -30.07 20.92 -28.13
CA GLU A 75 -30.89 22.13 -27.97
C GLU A 75 -30.63 22.77 -26.59
N TRP A 76 -30.57 21.98 -25.54
CA TRP A 76 -30.23 22.44 -24.20
C TRP A 76 -28.82 23.03 -24.15
N LEU A 77 -27.84 22.34 -24.72
CA LEU A 77 -26.45 22.78 -24.79
C LEU A 77 -26.30 24.12 -25.52
N LYS A 78 -26.97 24.30 -26.64
CA LYS A 78 -27.00 25.61 -27.36
C LYS A 78 -27.49 26.74 -26.47
N GLY A 79 -28.43 26.48 -25.58
CA GLY A 79 -28.98 27.45 -24.64
C GLY A 79 -28.06 27.83 -23.47
N ILE A 80 -27.02 27.03 -23.20
CA ILE A 80 -26.05 27.30 -22.14
C ILE A 80 -24.68 27.72 -22.66
N LEU A 81 -24.35 27.41 -23.94
CA LEU A 81 -23.05 27.76 -24.50
C LEU A 81 -22.79 29.27 -24.42
N PRO A 82 -21.61 29.68 -23.94
CA PRO A 82 -21.24 31.09 -23.90
C PRO A 82 -20.96 31.63 -25.32
N GLU A 83 -20.67 32.92 -25.40
CA GLU A 83 -20.25 33.55 -26.65
C GLU A 83 -19.05 32.83 -27.28
N LYS A 84 -19.01 32.77 -28.62
CA LYS A 84 -18.00 32.03 -29.39
C LYS A 84 -16.54 32.28 -28.93
N PRO A 85 -16.11 33.53 -28.62
CA PRO A 85 -14.72 33.75 -28.21
C PRO A 85 -14.30 33.03 -26.92
N ILE A 86 -15.23 32.99 -25.93
CA ILE A 86 -14.93 32.33 -24.63
C ILE A 86 -14.96 30.79 -24.79
N ALA A 87 -15.93 30.29 -25.59
CA ALA A 87 -15.96 28.86 -25.90
C ALA A 87 -14.71 28.41 -26.67
N LEU A 88 -14.23 29.22 -27.60
CA LEU A 88 -12.99 28.95 -28.35
C LEU A 88 -11.77 29.02 -27.43
N ALA A 89 -11.67 30.00 -26.51
CA ALA A 89 -10.61 30.11 -25.54
C ALA A 89 -10.56 28.87 -24.63
N ALA A 90 -11.71 28.39 -24.17
CA ALA A 90 -11.79 27.18 -23.39
C ALA A 90 -11.30 25.94 -24.14
N LEU A 91 -11.68 25.79 -25.41
CA LEU A 91 -11.23 24.69 -26.27
C LEU A 91 -9.71 24.73 -26.51
N ILE A 92 -9.18 25.91 -26.84
CA ILE A 92 -7.72 26.10 -27.07
C ILE A 92 -6.95 25.79 -25.78
N SER A 93 -7.42 26.29 -24.62
CA SER A 93 -6.78 26.02 -23.33
C SER A 93 -6.78 24.54 -22.99
N ALA A 94 -7.89 23.83 -23.20
CA ALA A 94 -8.00 22.40 -22.98
C ALA A 94 -6.95 21.60 -23.79
N ILE A 95 -6.81 21.95 -25.08
CA ILE A 95 -5.83 21.30 -25.97
C ILE A 95 -4.41 21.66 -25.54
N ALA A 96 -4.13 22.94 -25.27
CA ALA A 96 -2.81 23.41 -24.86
C ALA A 96 -2.32 22.73 -23.56
N ILE A 97 -3.21 22.58 -22.57
CA ILE A 97 -2.90 21.88 -21.29
C ILE A 97 -2.63 20.40 -21.56
N ALA A 98 -3.39 19.74 -22.42
CA ALA A 98 -3.16 18.34 -22.76
C ALA A 98 -1.82 18.14 -23.49
N VAL A 99 -1.49 19.02 -24.43
CA VAL A 99 -0.18 19.01 -25.12
C VAL A 99 0.95 19.25 -24.12
N PHE A 100 0.80 20.24 -23.23
CA PHE A 100 1.76 20.51 -22.18
C PHE A 100 1.98 19.28 -21.28
N ALA A 101 0.91 18.69 -20.75
CA ALA A 101 1.01 17.49 -19.91
C ALA A 101 1.65 16.32 -20.65
N GLY A 102 1.27 16.10 -21.92
CA GLY A 102 1.82 15.02 -22.75
C GLY A 102 3.30 15.15 -23.08
N THR A 103 3.82 16.38 -23.23
CA THR A 103 5.20 16.65 -23.62
C THR A 103 6.14 16.91 -22.44
N GLN A 104 5.62 17.45 -21.32
CA GLN A 104 6.45 17.90 -20.20
C GLN A 104 6.40 16.96 -18.99
N ILE A 105 5.39 16.11 -18.88
CA ILE A 105 5.22 15.22 -17.74
C ILE A 105 5.40 13.77 -18.21
N GLU A 106 6.34 13.08 -17.57
CA GLU A 106 6.61 11.68 -17.85
C GLU A 106 5.42 10.81 -17.45
N ALA A 107 5.03 9.91 -18.35
CA ALA A 107 4.04 8.87 -18.08
C ALA A 107 4.70 7.75 -17.29
N ARG A 108 4.27 7.54 -16.05
CA ARG A 108 4.79 6.47 -15.20
C ARG A 108 3.86 6.14 -14.05
N HIS A 109 4.04 4.98 -13.46
CA HIS A 109 3.37 4.62 -12.22
C HIS A 109 3.79 5.57 -11.09
N ARG A 110 2.80 6.07 -10.35
CA ARG A 110 2.99 6.99 -9.20
C ARG A 110 2.68 6.29 -7.88
N VAL A 111 1.71 5.37 -7.92
CA VAL A 111 1.29 4.55 -6.78
C VAL A 111 1.25 3.10 -7.25
N GLN A 112 2.40 2.53 -7.38
CA GLN A 112 2.62 1.24 -8.02
C GLN A 112 1.65 0.12 -7.59
N SER A 113 1.33 0.02 -6.29
CA SER A 113 0.43 -1.02 -5.79
C SER A 113 -1.01 -0.84 -6.25
N ASP A 114 -1.52 0.41 -6.30
CA ASP A 114 -2.91 0.69 -6.66
C ASP A 114 -3.13 0.54 -8.17
N GLU A 115 -2.20 1.07 -8.96
CA GLU A 115 -2.25 1.04 -10.41
C GLU A 115 -2.20 -0.39 -10.95
N SER A 116 -1.28 -1.20 -10.43
CA SER A 116 -1.19 -2.63 -10.81
C SER A 116 -2.42 -3.43 -10.40
N VAL A 117 -3.10 -3.07 -9.30
CA VAL A 117 -4.38 -3.68 -8.91
C VAL A 117 -5.46 -3.38 -9.96
N PHE A 118 -5.63 -2.11 -10.39
CA PHE A 118 -6.60 -1.78 -11.44
C PHE A 118 -6.32 -2.50 -12.75
N MET A 119 -5.06 -2.59 -13.13
CA MET A 119 -4.64 -3.28 -14.34
C MET A 119 -4.91 -4.79 -14.26
N SER A 120 -4.57 -5.42 -13.13
CA SER A 120 -4.84 -6.84 -12.89
C SER A 120 -6.33 -7.17 -12.88
N VAL A 121 -7.16 -6.31 -12.27
CA VAL A 121 -8.63 -6.45 -12.31
C VAL A 121 -9.15 -6.32 -13.74
N ALA A 122 -8.65 -5.36 -14.51
CA ALA A 122 -9.06 -5.16 -15.90
C ALA A 122 -8.71 -6.36 -16.78
N GLN A 123 -7.50 -6.90 -16.68
CA GLN A 123 -7.07 -8.13 -17.36
C GLN A 123 -7.98 -9.32 -17.01
N ASN A 124 -8.25 -9.50 -15.73
CA ASN A 124 -9.09 -10.61 -15.28
C ASN A 124 -10.55 -10.43 -15.69
N MET A 125 -11.07 -9.18 -15.73
CA MET A 125 -12.40 -8.89 -16.30
C MET A 125 -12.47 -9.23 -17.78
N TYR A 126 -11.44 -8.87 -18.55
CA TYR A 126 -11.41 -9.10 -19.99
C TYR A 126 -11.26 -10.59 -20.34
N LEU A 127 -10.30 -11.28 -19.71
CA LEU A 127 -9.94 -12.64 -20.09
C LEU A 127 -10.76 -13.71 -19.37
N ASN A 128 -11.12 -13.48 -18.11
CA ASN A 128 -11.80 -14.45 -17.26
C ASN A 128 -13.22 -14.03 -16.82
N HIS A 129 -13.67 -12.83 -17.25
CA HIS A 129 -14.96 -12.26 -16.88
C HIS A 129 -15.17 -12.11 -15.36
N GLN A 130 -14.07 -11.94 -14.60
CA GLN A 130 -14.08 -11.81 -13.15
C GLN A 130 -13.45 -10.50 -12.68
N SER A 131 -14.06 -9.88 -11.68
CA SER A 131 -13.70 -8.53 -11.16
C SER A 131 -12.67 -8.55 -10.03
N GLY A 132 -11.94 -9.64 -9.84
CA GLY A 132 -10.85 -9.77 -8.87
C GLY A 132 -9.48 -9.60 -9.50
N THR A 133 -8.45 -9.58 -8.65
CA THR A 133 -7.06 -9.59 -9.11
C THR A 133 -6.61 -11.00 -9.45
N CYS A 134 -5.77 -11.12 -10.45
CA CYS A 134 -4.95 -12.31 -10.69
C CYS A 134 -3.55 -12.04 -10.16
N ASN A 135 -3.18 -12.66 -9.04
CA ASN A 135 -1.90 -12.38 -8.41
C ASN A 135 -0.75 -13.18 -9.02
N GLN A 136 -1.04 -14.31 -9.65
CA GLN A 136 -0.08 -15.12 -10.40
C GLN A 136 -0.80 -16.05 -11.37
N GLY A 137 -0.19 -16.33 -12.51
CA GLY A 137 -0.79 -17.16 -13.55
C GLY A 137 0.04 -17.22 -14.83
N GLU A 138 -0.53 -17.88 -15.83
CA GLU A 138 0.10 -18.10 -17.12
C GLU A 138 -0.81 -17.66 -18.27
N PHE A 139 -0.23 -17.03 -19.26
CA PHE A 139 -0.90 -16.70 -20.51
C PHE A 139 -0.67 -17.82 -21.53
N GLU A 140 -1.74 -18.41 -22.00
CA GLU A 140 -1.73 -19.46 -23.04
C GLU A 140 -2.79 -19.14 -24.10
N ASN A 141 -2.36 -19.06 -25.36
CA ASN A 141 -3.26 -18.83 -26.50
C ASN A 141 -4.26 -17.66 -26.28
N GLY A 142 -3.81 -16.60 -25.64
CA GLY A 142 -4.63 -15.42 -25.34
C GLY A 142 -5.57 -15.57 -24.15
N THR A 143 -5.50 -16.69 -23.40
CA THR A 143 -6.23 -16.91 -22.14
C THR A 143 -5.31 -16.73 -20.94
N LEU A 144 -5.87 -16.27 -19.80
CA LEU A 144 -5.15 -16.15 -18.55
C LEU A 144 -5.56 -17.26 -17.57
N ASN A 145 -4.68 -18.26 -17.41
CA ASN A 145 -4.83 -19.30 -16.42
C ASN A 145 -4.37 -18.80 -15.04
N CYS A 146 -5.27 -18.17 -14.33
CA CYS A 146 -4.98 -17.57 -13.03
C CYS A 146 -4.94 -18.63 -11.93
N THR A 147 -3.82 -18.79 -11.26
CA THR A 147 -3.64 -19.78 -10.18
C THR A 147 -3.81 -19.23 -8.77
N ASN A 148 -3.83 -17.90 -8.62
CA ASN A 148 -4.10 -17.22 -7.36
C ASN A 148 -4.96 -15.99 -7.62
N LYS A 149 -6.26 -16.11 -7.31
CA LYS A 149 -7.26 -15.05 -7.47
C LYS A 149 -7.65 -14.48 -6.12
N SER A 150 -7.77 -13.17 -6.02
CA SER A 150 -8.32 -12.50 -4.84
C SER A 150 -9.31 -11.40 -5.22
N ASN A 151 -10.21 -11.08 -4.30
CA ASN A 151 -11.06 -9.91 -4.45
C ASN A 151 -10.20 -8.63 -4.35
N SER A 152 -10.55 -7.63 -5.13
CA SER A 152 -9.89 -6.34 -5.07
C SER A 152 -10.57 -5.45 -4.04
N PHE A 153 -9.77 -4.82 -3.17
CA PHE A 153 -10.25 -3.79 -2.25
C PHE A 153 -10.53 -2.44 -2.95
N LYS A 154 -10.10 -2.30 -4.19
CA LYS A 154 -10.40 -1.12 -4.99
C LYS A 154 -11.76 -1.26 -5.68
N THR A 155 -12.45 -0.14 -5.81
CA THR A 155 -13.64 -0.03 -6.65
C THR A 155 -13.28 -0.30 -8.11
N LYS A 156 -14.22 -0.81 -8.88
CA LYS A 156 -13.95 -1.47 -10.17
C LYS A 156 -14.23 -0.60 -11.40
N GLY A 157 -14.67 0.66 -11.21
CA GLY A 157 -15.07 1.52 -12.34
C GLY A 157 -13.93 1.84 -13.31
N LEU A 158 -12.73 2.14 -12.78
CA LEU A 158 -11.56 2.40 -13.63
C LEU A 158 -11.12 1.13 -14.38
N ALA A 159 -11.05 0.00 -13.67
CA ALA A 159 -10.70 -1.29 -14.29
C ALA A 159 -11.67 -1.67 -15.41
N PHE A 160 -12.97 -1.41 -15.24
CA PHE A 160 -13.96 -1.63 -16.28
C PHE A 160 -13.69 -0.78 -17.54
N LEU A 161 -13.34 0.50 -17.39
CA LEU A 161 -12.98 1.34 -18.55
C LEU A 161 -11.74 0.80 -19.28
N TYR A 162 -10.76 0.31 -18.55
CA TYR A 162 -9.59 -0.34 -19.14
C TYR A 162 -9.99 -1.63 -19.90
N THR A 163 -10.89 -2.42 -19.32
CA THR A 163 -11.45 -3.62 -19.96
C THR A 163 -12.10 -3.31 -21.32
N LEU A 164 -12.81 -2.19 -21.44
CA LEU A 164 -13.43 -1.77 -22.71
C LEU A 164 -12.43 -1.41 -23.80
N GLY A 165 -11.24 -0.94 -23.43
CA GLY A 165 -10.17 -0.61 -24.37
C GLY A 165 -9.40 -1.81 -24.91
N MET A 166 -9.32 -2.90 -24.15
CA MET A 166 -8.50 -4.08 -24.48
C MET A 166 -8.85 -4.75 -25.84
N PRO A 167 -10.11 -4.90 -26.23
CA PRO A 167 -10.45 -5.48 -27.55
C PRO A 167 -9.86 -4.70 -28.74
N LEU A 168 -9.64 -3.39 -28.56
CA LEU A 168 -9.15 -2.50 -29.63
C LEU A 168 -7.65 -2.26 -29.55
N LEU A 169 -7.09 -2.24 -28.33
CA LEU A 169 -5.74 -1.75 -28.06
C LEU A 169 -4.80 -2.88 -27.52
N GLY A 170 -5.34 -4.08 -27.37
CA GLY A 170 -4.60 -5.25 -26.92
C GLY A 170 -4.42 -5.34 -25.39
N ASN A 171 -3.75 -6.40 -24.96
CA ASN A 171 -3.52 -6.73 -23.56
C ASN A 171 -2.33 -5.98 -22.94
N ASP A 172 -1.51 -5.30 -23.72
CA ASP A 172 -0.50 -4.39 -23.20
C ASP A 172 -1.16 -3.10 -22.74
N LEU A 173 -1.20 -2.90 -21.43
CA LEU A 173 -1.92 -1.80 -20.80
C LEU A 173 -1.18 -0.44 -20.84
N HIS A 174 0.00 -0.33 -21.47
CA HIS A 174 0.72 0.95 -21.60
C HIS A 174 -0.08 2.03 -22.38
N TRP A 175 -1.06 1.63 -23.22
CA TRP A 175 -1.94 2.56 -23.89
C TRP A 175 -2.80 3.40 -22.92
N ILE A 176 -2.99 2.92 -21.67
CA ILE A 176 -3.79 3.59 -20.64
C ILE A 176 -3.24 4.98 -20.35
N PHE A 177 -1.91 5.14 -20.28
CA PHE A 177 -1.28 6.46 -20.10
C PHE A 177 -1.69 7.49 -21.17
N LYS A 178 -1.92 7.02 -22.40
CA LYS A 178 -2.42 7.86 -23.49
C LYS A 178 -3.93 8.13 -23.34
N GLY A 179 -4.68 7.14 -22.92
CA GLY A 179 -6.12 7.23 -22.66
C GLY A 179 -6.44 8.22 -21.54
N GLU A 180 -5.73 8.13 -20.42
CA GLU A 180 -5.90 9.09 -19.32
C GLU A 180 -5.50 10.52 -19.70
N LEU A 181 -4.46 10.70 -20.51
CA LEU A 181 -4.10 12.00 -21.04
C LEU A 181 -5.24 12.61 -21.89
N LEU A 182 -5.96 11.80 -22.68
CA LEU A 182 -7.11 12.26 -23.47
C LEU A 182 -8.31 12.66 -22.59
N MET A 183 -8.43 12.11 -21.39
CA MET A 183 -9.46 12.53 -20.43
C MET A 183 -9.23 13.95 -19.91
N LEU A 184 -8.00 14.47 -19.88
CA LEU A 184 -7.68 15.79 -19.33
C LEU A 184 -8.42 16.93 -20.03
N PRO A 185 -8.34 17.09 -21.38
CA PRO A 185 -9.07 18.13 -22.07
C PRO A 185 -10.60 17.96 -21.98
N LEU A 186 -11.09 16.71 -21.97
CA LEU A 186 -12.51 16.43 -21.77
C LEU A 186 -12.97 16.84 -20.38
N THR A 187 -12.18 16.56 -19.35
CA THR A 187 -12.47 16.97 -17.96
C THR A 187 -12.51 18.49 -17.82
N PHE A 188 -11.55 19.19 -18.44
CA PHE A 188 -11.56 20.65 -18.50
C PHE A 188 -12.86 21.20 -19.12
N LEU A 189 -13.23 20.70 -20.29
CA LEU A 189 -14.43 21.15 -20.98
C LEU A 189 -15.72 20.80 -20.24
N LEU A 190 -15.81 19.61 -19.64
CA LEU A 190 -16.96 19.22 -18.82
C LEU A 190 -17.10 20.11 -17.59
N MET A 191 -16.00 20.41 -16.88
CA MET A 191 -16.02 21.31 -15.73
C MET A 191 -16.43 22.72 -16.13
N PHE A 192 -15.86 23.24 -17.21
CA PHE A 192 -16.27 24.51 -17.79
C PHE A 192 -17.78 24.55 -18.10
N LEU A 193 -18.30 23.57 -18.83
CA LEU A 193 -19.72 23.49 -19.18
C LEU A 193 -20.62 23.30 -17.96
N ALA A 194 -20.21 22.49 -16.98
CA ALA A 194 -20.97 22.29 -15.74
C ALA A 194 -21.13 23.61 -14.98
N ILE A 195 -20.04 24.36 -14.78
CA ILE A 195 -20.10 25.64 -14.07
C ILE A 195 -20.90 26.65 -14.84
N VAL A 196 -20.76 26.77 -16.19
CA VAL A 196 -21.59 27.64 -17.01
C VAL A 196 -23.07 27.27 -16.87
N ALA A 197 -23.41 25.99 -16.92
CA ALA A 197 -24.78 25.52 -16.81
C ALA A 197 -25.45 25.94 -15.50
N TRP A 198 -24.71 25.88 -14.37
CA TRP A 198 -25.24 26.24 -13.06
C TRP A 198 -25.22 27.74 -12.75
N THR A 199 -24.14 28.43 -13.11
CA THR A 199 -23.91 29.83 -12.69
C THR A 199 -24.31 30.87 -13.76
N ARG A 200 -24.31 30.45 -15.02
CA ARG A 200 -24.45 31.36 -16.18
C ARG A 200 -23.32 32.42 -16.26
N GLN A 201 -22.19 32.13 -15.63
CA GLN A 201 -21.00 32.98 -15.58
C GLN A 201 -19.82 32.30 -16.31
N PRO A 202 -19.64 32.55 -17.61
CA PRO A 202 -18.64 31.84 -18.42
C PRO A 202 -17.20 32.21 -18.02
N LEU A 203 -16.93 33.39 -17.48
CA LEU A 203 -15.61 33.79 -16.96
C LEU A 203 -15.24 32.99 -15.73
N LEU A 204 -16.16 32.90 -14.78
CA LEU A 204 -15.98 32.07 -13.57
C LEU A 204 -15.68 30.62 -13.98
N ALA A 205 -16.43 30.07 -14.92
CA ALA A 205 -16.26 28.71 -15.39
C ALA A 205 -14.90 28.50 -16.04
N PHE A 206 -14.44 29.44 -16.86
CA PHE A 206 -13.14 29.38 -17.52
C PHE A 206 -11.99 29.38 -16.50
N PHE A 207 -11.97 30.34 -15.57
CA PHE A 207 -10.94 30.42 -14.54
C PHE A 207 -10.95 29.23 -13.60
N ALA A 208 -12.12 28.75 -13.19
CA ALA A 208 -12.22 27.57 -12.34
C ALA A 208 -11.68 26.32 -13.03
N ALA A 209 -12.05 26.07 -14.30
CA ALA A 209 -11.54 24.95 -15.06
C ALA A 209 -10.01 25.07 -15.30
N LEU A 210 -9.52 26.29 -15.56
CA LEU A 210 -8.10 26.55 -15.77
C LEU A 210 -7.28 26.32 -14.48
N LEU A 211 -7.74 26.87 -13.36
CA LEU A 211 -7.10 26.67 -12.05
C LEU A 211 -7.06 25.20 -11.63
N MET A 212 -8.13 24.46 -11.89
CA MET A 212 -8.16 23.01 -11.63
C MET A 212 -7.15 22.26 -12.51
N ALA A 213 -7.21 22.46 -13.81
CA ALA A 213 -6.47 21.64 -14.77
C ALA A 213 -4.95 21.91 -14.75
N LEU A 214 -4.53 23.14 -14.39
CA LEU A 214 -3.13 23.51 -14.29
C LEU A 214 -2.48 23.09 -12.97
N GLN A 215 -3.23 22.42 -12.06
CA GLN A 215 -2.64 21.91 -10.84
C GLN A 215 -1.60 20.84 -11.13
N PRO A 216 -0.39 20.94 -10.59
CA PRO A 216 0.64 19.93 -10.79
C PRO A 216 0.14 18.52 -10.41
N THR A 217 -0.49 18.37 -9.25
CA THR A 217 -1.06 17.09 -8.81
C THR A 217 -2.12 16.54 -9.77
N VAL A 218 -2.96 17.39 -10.36
CA VAL A 218 -3.93 16.99 -11.40
C VAL A 218 -3.19 16.52 -12.64
N LEU A 219 -2.26 17.34 -13.15
CA LEU A 219 -1.48 17.00 -14.35
C LEU A 219 -0.72 15.68 -14.21
N PHE A 220 -0.13 15.44 -13.02
CA PHE A 220 0.56 14.18 -12.74
C PHE A 220 -0.35 12.98 -12.77
N GLN A 221 -1.54 13.09 -12.15
CA GLN A 221 -2.45 11.97 -12.09
C GLN A 221 -3.02 11.59 -13.45
N PHE A 222 -3.20 12.55 -14.35
CA PHE A 222 -3.56 12.27 -15.76
C PHE A 222 -2.41 11.63 -16.58
N ARG A 223 -1.28 11.36 -15.93
CA ARG A 223 -0.10 10.66 -16.50
C ARG A 223 0.32 9.45 -15.66
N ALA A 224 -0.60 8.88 -14.84
CA ALA A 224 -0.23 7.95 -13.78
C ALA A 224 -1.06 6.65 -13.69
N MET A 225 -2.00 6.37 -14.56
CA MET A 225 -2.94 5.23 -14.46
C MET A 225 -3.69 5.17 -13.12
N SER A 226 -4.13 6.30 -12.61
CA SER A 226 -4.77 6.40 -11.31
C SER A 226 -6.27 6.67 -11.39
N VAL A 227 -7.01 6.41 -10.33
CA VAL A 227 -8.46 6.58 -10.30
C VAL A 227 -8.90 8.05 -10.20
N GLU A 228 -8.01 8.93 -9.77
CA GLU A 228 -8.30 10.33 -9.54
C GLU A 228 -8.72 11.11 -10.81
N PRO A 229 -8.12 10.88 -11.99
CA PRO A 229 -8.62 11.44 -13.24
C PRO A 229 -10.08 11.11 -13.51
N LEU A 230 -10.44 9.85 -13.36
CA LEU A 230 -11.82 9.39 -13.55
C LEU A 230 -12.76 10.01 -12.52
N TYR A 231 -12.31 10.18 -11.25
CA TYR A 231 -13.09 10.85 -10.23
C TYR A 231 -13.43 12.29 -10.61
N ILE A 232 -12.44 13.09 -11.05
CA ILE A 232 -12.65 14.50 -11.44
C ILE A 232 -13.55 14.56 -12.69
N PHE A 233 -13.30 13.70 -13.66
CA PHE A 233 -14.10 13.61 -14.89
C PHE A 233 -15.58 13.32 -14.58
N LEU A 234 -15.86 12.29 -13.78
CA LEU A 234 -17.24 11.91 -13.45
C LEU A 234 -17.92 12.90 -12.50
N SER A 235 -17.17 13.58 -11.66
CA SER A 235 -17.68 14.70 -10.84
C SER A 235 -18.21 15.81 -11.75
N ALA A 236 -17.42 16.24 -12.72
CA ALA A 236 -17.85 17.27 -13.69
C ALA A 236 -19.01 16.81 -14.57
N LEU A 237 -18.98 15.57 -15.06
CA LEU A 237 -20.07 14.97 -15.83
C LEU A 237 -21.37 14.88 -15.02
N SER A 238 -21.28 14.44 -13.76
CA SER A 238 -22.43 14.33 -12.86
C SER A 238 -23.10 15.69 -12.61
N LEU A 239 -22.31 16.75 -12.40
CA LEU A 239 -22.82 18.11 -12.25
C LEU A 239 -23.53 18.61 -13.52
N LEU A 240 -22.98 18.30 -14.69
CA LEU A 240 -23.56 18.69 -15.97
C LEU A 240 -24.89 17.96 -16.24
N VAL A 241 -24.88 16.63 -16.09
CA VAL A 241 -26.08 15.79 -16.26
C VAL A 241 -27.14 16.13 -15.22
N PHE A 242 -26.74 16.43 -13.98
CA PHE A 242 -27.63 16.87 -12.91
C PHE A 242 -28.38 18.16 -13.32
N ARG A 243 -27.64 19.18 -13.83
CA ARG A 243 -28.25 20.42 -14.26
C ARG A 243 -29.22 20.19 -15.43
N TRP A 244 -28.84 19.34 -16.39
CA TRP A 244 -29.70 18.99 -17.51
C TRP A 244 -30.98 18.27 -17.05
N ALA A 245 -30.85 17.29 -16.17
CA ALA A 245 -31.98 16.59 -15.55
C ALA A 245 -32.90 17.55 -14.76
N PHE A 246 -32.29 18.49 -14.02
CA PHE A 246 -32.99 19.50 -13.23
C PHE A 246 -33.82 20.46 -14.11
N ASP A 247 -33.27 20.90 -15.27
CA ASP A 247 -33.95 21.79 -16.20
C ASP A 247 -35.08 21.08 -16.94
N ARG A 248 -34.88 19.85 -17.38
CA ARG A 248 -35.84 19.08 -18.19
C ARG A 248 -36.88 18.32 -17.36
N ASN A 249 -36.51 17.89 -16.20
CA ASN A 249 -37.38 17.25 -15.21
C ASN A 249 -38.24 16.09 -15.76
N THR A 250 -37.67 15.18 -16.56
CA THR A 250 -38.36 13.97 -17.06
C THR A 250 -37.75 12.69 -16.51
N VAL A 251 -38.51 11.60 -16.49
CA VAL A 251 -38.05 10.27 -16.00
C VAL A 251 -36.75 9.83 -16.67
N ARG A 252 -36.62 10.04 -18.01
CA ARG A 252 -35.42 9.63 -18.75
C ARG A 252 -34.16 10.38 -18.31
N HIS A 253 -34.29 11.70 -18.05
CA HIS A 253 -33.16 12.51 -17.59
C HIS A 253 -32.72 12.13 -16.18
N TRP A 254 -33.68 11.85 -15.27
CA TRP A 254 -33.37 11.38 -13.92
C TRP A 254 -32.79 9.97 -13.94
N ALA A 255 -33.23 9.08 -14.82
CA ALA A 255 -32.63 7.76 -15.00
C ALA A 255 -31.17 7.87 -15.51
N LEU A 256 -30.90 8.77 -16.46
CA LEU A 256 -29.53 9.00 -16.94
C LEU A 256 -28.64 9.56 -15.84
N LEU A 257 -29.14 10.47 -15.01
CA LEU A 257 -28.40 10.96 -13.84
C LEU A 257 -28.12 9.82 -12.86
N ALA A 258 -29.10 8.97 -12.54
CA ALA A 258 -28.91 7.85 -11.64
C ALA A 258 -27.82 6.88 -12.13
N LEU A 259 -27.80 6.57 -13.43
CA LEU A 259 -26.74 5.76 -14.04
C LEU A 259 -25.37 6.44 -13.91
N THR A 260 -25.30 7.75 -14.17
CA THR A 260 -24.06 8.52 -14.07
C THR A 260 -23.53 8.54 -12.63
N LEU A 261 -24.42 8.80 -11.64
CA LEU A 261 -24.07 8.81 -10.22
C LEU A 261 -23.66 7.42 -9.70
N ALA A 262 -24.35 6.36 -10.13
CA ALA A 262 -23.99 4.99 -9.78
C ALA A 262 -22.58 4.63 -10.30
N PHE A 263 -22.22 5.06 -11.51
CA PHE A 263 -20.88 4.88 -12.05
C PHE A 263 -19.84 5.77 -11.34
N PHE A 264 -20.21 6.99 -10.95
CA PHE A 264 -19.36 7.86 -10.14
C PHE A 264 -19.01 7.23 -8.80
N ALA A 265 -19.95 6.54 -8.14
CA ALA A 265 -19.71 5.77 -6.93
C ALA A 265 -18.67 4.64 -7.08
N GLN A 266 -18.38 4.23 -8.33
CA GLN A 266 -17.38 3.18 -8.63
C GLN A 266 -15.94 3.70 -8.75
N THR A 267 -15.70 5.00 -8.51
CA THR A 267 -14.35 5.57 -8.58
C THR A 267 -13.58 5.35 -7.29
N ARG A 268 -14.18 5.64 -6.14
CA ARG A 268 -13.57 5.50 -4.80
C ARG A 268 -14.63 5.04 -3.80
N GLN A 269 -14.21 4.39 -2.74
CA GLN A 269 -15.16 3.92 -1.70
C GLN A 269 -15.91 5.10 -1.05
N GLU A 270 -15.20 6.19 -0.78
CA GLU A 270 -15.73 7.39 -0.14
C GLU A 270 -16.68 8.19 -1.04
N THR A 271 -16.63 7.96 -2.36
CA THR A 271 -17.47 8.67 -3.34
C THR A 271 -18.97 8.41 -3.15
N VAL A 272 -19.34 7.33 -2.48
CA VAL A 272 -20.75 7.07 -2.12
C VAL A 272 -21.33 8.23 -1.29
N PHE A 273 -20.53 8.90 -0.47
CA PHE A 273 -20.97 10.07 0.30
C PHE A 273 -21.21 11.29 -0.56
N CYS A 274 -20.53 11.41 -1.71
CA CYS A 274 -20.78 12.48 -2.68
C CYS A 274 -22.15 12.41 -3.35
N LEU A 275 -22.82 11.28 -3.29
CA LEU A 275 -24.17 11.14 -3.87
C LEU A 275 -25.22 11.93 -3.06
N LEU A 276 -24.95 12.14 -1.76
CA LEU A 276 -25.88 12.78 -0.84
C LEU A 276 -26.36 14.16 -1.31
N PRO A 277 -25.51 15.13 -1.68
CA PRO A 277 -25.99 16.42 -2.17
C PRO A 277 -26.82 16.30 -3.44
N PHE A 278 -26.42 15.45 -4.41
CA PHE A 278 -27.20 15.25 -5.62
C PHE A 278 -28.60 14.73 -5.32
N ILE A 279 -28.72 13.74 -4.42
CA ILE A 279 -30.02 13.18 -4.00
C ILE A 279 -30.86 14.25 -3.32
N LEU A 280 -30.32 14.97 -2.32
CA LEU A 280 -31.05 15.96 -1.55
C LEU A 280 -31.57 17.12 -2.41
N PHE A 281 -30.77 17.60 -3.37
CA PHE A 281 -31.17 18.68 -4.25
C PHE A 281 -32.05 18.22 -5.43
N ALA A 282 -31.98 16.94 -5.86
CA ALA A 282 -32.86 16.39 -6.87
C ALA A 282 -34.26 16.09 -6.33
N LEU A 283 -34.35 15.67 -5.06
CA LEU A 283 -35.58 15.14 -4.47
C LEU A 283 -36.78 16.10 -4.56
N PRO A 284 -36.71 17.41 -4.27
CA PRO A 284 -37.82 18.33 -4.39
C PRO A 284 -38.41 18.40 -5.82
N LYS A 285 -37.53 18.30 -6.83
CA LYS A 285 -37.96 18.33 -8.25
C LYS A 285 -38.60 17.02 -8.71
N MET A 286 -38.11 15.90 -8.20
CA MET A 286 -38.65 14.58 -8.53
C MET A 286 -40.02 14.33 -7.87
N LEU A 287 -40.26 14.94 -6.71
CA LEU A 287 -41.49 14.75 -5.91
C LEU A 287 -42.59 15.73 -6.27
N ASP A 288 -42.37 16.69 -7.18
CA ASP A 288 -43.30 17.76 -7.52
C ASP A 288 -44.60 17.27 -8.25
N LYS A 289 -44.57 16.07 -8.83
CA LYS A 289 -45.74 15.46 -9.54
C LYS A 289 -45.89 13.99 -9.17
N LYS A 290 -47.10 13.44 -9.29
CA LYS A 290 -47.42 12.03 -9.10
C LYS A 290 -46.92 11.19 -10.30
N ASP A 291 -45.61 11.26 -10.59
CA ASP A 291 -44.98 10.49 -11.65
C ASP A 291 -43.90 9.52 -11.09
N PHE A 292 -43.37 8.65 -11.95
CA PHE A 292 -42.40 7.64 -11.59
C PHE A 292 -40.94 8.13 -11.50
N LYS A 293 -40.67 9.44 -11.46
CA LYS A 293 -39.30 9.98 -11.49
C LYS A 293 -38.46 9.51 -10.30
N ALA A 294 -38.96 9.72 -9.09
CA ALA A 294 -38.25 9.33 -7.88
C ALA A 294 -38.08 7.81 -7.76
N PRO A 295 -39.13 6.95 -7.94
CA PRO A 295 -38.95 5.51 -7.95
C PRO A 295 -37.91 5.02 -8.96
N VAL A 296 -38.00 5.47 -10.21
CA VAL A 296 -37.03 5.07 -11.23
C VAL A 296 -35.62 5.51 -10.89
N PHE A 297 -35.44 6.76 -10.44
CA PHE A 297 -34.13 7.27 -10.02
C PHE A 297 -33.51 6.40 -8.91
N PHE A 298 -34.25 6.12 -7.85
CA PHE A 298 -33.72 5.35 -6.72
C PHE A 298 -33.47 3.88 -7.06
N VAL A 299 -34.34 3.24 -7.83
CA VAL A 299 -34.15 1.85 -8.26
C VAL A 299 -32.90 1.73 -9.15
N VAL A 300 -32.75 2.63 -10.14
CA VAL A 300 -31.61 2.62 -11.04
C VAL A 300 -30.33 2.91 -10.26
N LEU A 301 -30.33 3.93 -9.40
CA LEU A 301 -29.16 4.28 -8.58
C LEU A 301 -28.73 3.10 -7.69
N SER A 302 -29.67 2.50 -6.96
CA SER A 302 -29.36 1.37 -6.05
C SER A 302 -28.87 0.15 -6.78
N LEU A 303 -29.55 -0.24 -7.88
CA LEU A 303 -29.17 -1.42 -8.67
C LEU A 303 -27.74 -1.31 -9.23
N PHE A 304 -27.40 -0.18 -9.83
CA PHE A 304 -26.09 0.00 -10.46
C PHE A 304 -25.01 0.45 -9.50
N SER A 305 -25.34 0.80 -8.24
CA SER A 305 -24.36 0.99 -7.15
C SER A 305 -23.94 -0.33 -6.48
N VAL A 306 -24.60 -1.45 -6.79
CA VAL A 306 -24.29 -2.78 -6.20
C VAL A 306 -22.78 -3.12 -6.25
N PRO A 307 -22.04 -2.93 -7.35
CA PRO A 307 -20.62 -3.26 -7.37
C PRO A 307 -19.79 -2.51 -6.30
N ALA A 308 -20.04 -1.21 -6.10
CA ALA A 308 -19.37 -0.44 -5.05
C ALA A 308 -19.75 -0.93 -3.65
N LEU A 309 -21.03 -1.19 -3.43
CA LEU A 309 -21.55 -1.69 -2.16
C LEU A 309 -20.99 -3.09 -1.81
N LEU A 310 -20.86 -3.98 -2.79
CA LEU A 310 -20.25 -5.31 -2.60
C LEU A 310 -18.77 -5.17 -2.19
N THR A 311 -18.01 -4.30 -2.85
CA THR A 311 -16.61 -4.07 -2.50
C THR A 311 -16.47 -3.50 -1.09
N ILE A 312 -17.28 -2.50 -0.72
CA ILE A 312 -17.28 -1.91 0.61
C ILE A 312 -17.66 -2.96 1.66
N SER A 313 -18.74 -3.70 1.44
CA SER A 313 -19.23 -4.71 2.36
C SER A 313 -18.23 -5.86 2.57
N TYR A 314 -17.60 -6.33 1.50
CA TYR A 314 -16.60 -7.38 1.57
C TYR A 314 -15.41 -6.98 2.46
N PHE A 315 -14.88 -5.76 2.27
CA PHE A 315 -13.72 -5.29 3.02
C PHE A 315 -14.05 -4.84 4.45
N GLN A 316 -15.23 -4.30 4.71
CA GLN A 316 -15.70 -4.05 6.08
C GLN A 316 -15.86 -5.35 6.86
N GLY A 317 -16.31 -6.43 6.22
CA GLY A 317 -16.42 -7.76 6.83
C GLY A 317 -15.06 -8.42 7.16
N PHE A 318 -13.97 -8.02 6.49
CA PHE A 318 -12.59 -8.43 6.82
C PHE A 318 -11.93 -7.56 7.88
N GLY A 319 -12.66 -6.61 8.43
CA GLY A 319 -12.15 -5.55 9.26
C GLY A 319 -11.15 -4.70 8.49
N PHE A 320 -11.43 -3.45 8.33
CA PHE A 320 -10.40 -2.46 8.45
C PHE A 320 -9.86 -2.62 9.89
N GLN A 321 -9.11 -3.71 10.11
CA GLN A 321 -8.47 -4.04 11.39
C GLN A 321 -7.24 -3.17 11.63
N GLY A 322 -7.16 -2.03 11.01
CA GLY A 322 -6.14 -1.04 11.27
C GLY A 322 -6.71 0.35 11.45
N GLY A 323 -7.98 0.52 11.33
CA GLY A 323 -8.71 1.71 11.66
C GLY A 323 -9.91 1.29 12.44
N GLU A 324 -9.79 1.13 13.73
CA GLU A 324 -10.91 1.52 14.54
C GLU A 324 -11.37 2.86 13.96
N PHE A 325 -12.63 2.95 13.52
CA PHE A 325 -13.37 4.18 13.66
C PHE A 325 -13.49 4.43 15.18
N SER A 326 -12.36 4.43 15.85
CA SER A 326 -12.22 5.12 17.09
C SER A 326 -12.33 6.57 16.67
N ALA A 327 -13.50 7.14 16.86
CA ALA A 327 -13.61 8.55 17.09
C ALA A 327 -12.57 8.85 18.19
N HIS A 328 -11.30 8.96 17.78
CA HIS A 328 -10.28 9.54 18.62
C HIS A 328 -10.84 10.91 18.90
N GLY A 329 -11.06 11.26 20.14
CA GLY A 329 -11.69 12.51 20.53
C GLY A 329 -10.92 13.78 20.09
N HIS A 330 -10.09 13.67 19.06
CA HIS A 330 -9.18 14.66 18.47
C HIS A 330 -9.59 15.14 17.07
N PHE A 331 -10.83 14.90 16.64
CA PHE A 331 -11.34 15.28 15.31
C PHE A 331 -10.87 16.67 14.81
N PHE A 332 -11.02 17.70 15.63
CA PHE A 332 -10.62 19.05 15.23
C PHE A 332 -9.09 19.21 15.18
N GLU A 333 -8.38 18.51 16.01
CA GLU A 333 -6.92 18.53 16.03
C GLU A 333 -6.35 17.88 14.78
N ASP A 334 -6.88 16.72 14.41
CA ASP A 334 -6.49 15.98 13.18
C ASP A 334 -6.87 16.77 11.92
N LEU A 335 -8.06 17.38 11.90
CA LEU A 335 -8.47 18.26 10.79
C LEU A 335 -7.52 19.44 10.64
N VAL A 336 -7.17 20.11 11.76
CA VAL A 336 -6.25 21.25 11.75
C VAL A 336 -4.84 20.82 11.36
N ASN A 337 -4.35 19.69 11.85
CA ASN A 337 -3.03 19.19 11.53
C ASN A 337 -2.94 18.75 10.05
N ASN A 338 -3.91 18.02 9.54
CA ASN A 338 -4.00 17.67 8.13
C ASN A 338 -4.13 18.91 7.23
N TRP A 339 -4.89 19.93 7.66
CA TRP A 339 -4.96 21.20 6.95
C TRP A 339 -3.61 21.93 6.92
N LYS A 340 -2.90 21.98 8.06
CA LYS A 340 -1.54 22.56 8.12
C LYS A 340 -0.59 21.84 7.17
N VAL A 341 -0.61 20.51 7.16
CA VAL A 341 0.20 19.68 6.27
C VAL A 341 -0.13 19.98 4.80
N MET A 342 -1.41 20.02 4.45
CA MET A 342 -1.86 20.29 3.07
C MET A 342 -1.50 21.70 2.59
N THR A 343 -1.41 22.67 3.50
CA THR A 343 -1.11 24.07 3.17
C THR A 343 0.37 24.42 3.23
N LYS A 344 1.23 23.52 3.75
CA LYS A 344 2.68 23.73 3.70
C LYS A 344 3.20 23.56 2.26
N PRO A 345 4.01 24.50 1.76
CA PRO A 345 4.62 24.39 0.41
C PRO A 345 5.64 23.26 0.34
N LEU A 346 6.41 23.10 1.39
CA LEU A 346 7.48 22.12 1.52
C LEU A 346 7.27 21.31 2.79
N ASN A 347 7.51 20.00 2.72
CA ASN A 347 7.59 19.17 3.92
C ASN A 347 8.88 19.44 4.70
N ASP A 348 9.07 18.79 5.84
CA ASP A 348 10.26 18.95 6.69
C ASP A 348 11.57 18.50 6.01
N LYS A 349 11.47 17.80 4.88
CA LYS A 349 12.59 17.39 4.02
C LYS A 349 12.87 18.37 2.88
N GLY A 350 12.15 19.48 2.79
CA GLY A 350 12.28 20.45 1.69
C GLY A 350 11.63 20.03 0.37
N GLU A 351 10.79 18.96 0.38
CA GLU A 351 10.10 18.50 -0.82
C GLU A 351 8.76 19.23 -0.99
N LEU A 352 8.38 19.51 -2.24
CA LEU A 352 7.15 20.21 -2.55
C LEU A 352 5.93 19.32 -2.28
N VAL A 353 5.09 19.70 -1.33
CA VAL A 353 3.93 18.89 -0.91
C VAL A 353 2.71 19.19 -1.79
N ASN A 354 2.14 20.37 -1.70
CA ASN A 354 0.96 20.73 -2.50
C ASN A 354 0.98 22.23 -2.85
N PRO A 355 1.54 22.54 -4.02
CA PRO A 355 1.74 23.94 -4.41
C PRO A 355 0.45 24.73 -4.58
N PHE A 356 -0.64 24.09 -5.00
CA PHE A 356 -1.91 24.82 -5.19
C PHE A 356 -2.49 25.30 -3.86
N LEU A 357 -2.63 24.40 -2.89
CA LEU A 357 -3.19 24.75 -1.59
C LEU A 357 -2.35 25.81 -0.91
N THR A 358 -1.03 25.82 -1.17
CA THR A 358 -0.14 26.83 -0.61
C THR A 358 -0.30 28.19 -1.25
N TYR A 359 -0.19 28.29 -2.57
CA TYR A 359 -0.13 29.56 -3.27
C TYR A 359 -1.52 30.15 -3.55
N PHE A 360 -2.56 29.30 -3.68
CA PHE A 360 -3.93 29.72 -3.91
C PHE A 360 -4.82 29.63 -2.68
N ASN A 361 -4.26 29.26 -1.54
CA ASN A 361 -5.03 29.12 -0.30
C ASN A 361 -5.73 30.45 0.07
N TRP A 362 -5.07 31.58 -0.13
CA TRP A 362 -5.68 32.90 0.12
C TRP A 362 -6.82 33.23 -0.84
N LEU A 363 -6.68 32.90 -2.14
CA LEU A 363 -7.76 33.07 -3.11
C LEU A 363 -8.93 32.13 -2.79
N PHE A 364 -8.66 30.90 -2.40
CA PHE A 364 -9.67 29.96 -1.94
C PHE A 364 -10.41 30.50 -0.71
N LEU A 365 -9.70 30.95 0.33
CA LEU A 365 -10.31 31.54 1.54
C LEU A 365 -11.11 32.80 1.21
N ALA A 366 -10.58 33.69 0.38
CA ALA A 366 -11.31 34.87 -0.10
C ALA A 366 -12.58 34.47 -0.84
N GLY A 367 -12.51 33.44 -1.68
CA GLY A 367 -13.67 32.92 -2.40
C GLY A 367 -14.70 32.27 -1.49
N LEU A 368 -14.28 31.56 -0.47
CA LEU A 368 -15.18 30.99 0.55
C LEU A 368 -15.88 32.08 1.34
N LEU A 369 -15.14 33.09 1.80
CA LEU A 369 -15.71 34.25 2.50
C LEU A 369 -16.68 35.03 1.59
N TYR A 370 -16.34 35.21 0.31
CA TYR A 370 -17.20 35.82 -0.67
C TYR A 370 -18.49 35.00 -0.90
N LEU A 371 -18.38 33.68 -1.00
CA LEU A 371 -19.55 32.80 -1.13
C LEU A 371 -20.48 32.91 0.09
N ILE A 372 -19.92 32.91 1.30
CA ILE A 372 -20.68 33.09 2.52
C ILE A 372 -21.37 34.47 2.54
N TYR A 373 -20.63 35.53 2.20
CA TYR A 373 -21.20 36.88 2.09
C TYR A 373 -22.36 36.92 1.08
N ARG A 374 -22.20 36.38 -0.10
CA ARG A 374 -23.25 36.33 -1.13
C ARG A 374 -24.43 35.47 -0.67
N ALA A 375 -24.18 34.33 -0.03
CA ALA A 375 -25.23 33.46 0.50
C ALA A 375 -26.11 34.21 1.52
N VAL A 376 -25.53 35.01 2.41
CA VAL A 376 -26.26 35.82 3.39
C VAL A 376 -27.00 36.99 2.73
N MET A 377 -26.33 37.73 1.85
CA MET A 377 -26.90 38.96 1.26
C MET A 377 -28.01 38.64 0.26
N ASP A 378 -27.82 37.63 -0.57
CA ASP A 378 -28.83 37.25 -1.56
C ASP A 378 -30.01 36.53 -0.91
N PHE A 379 -29.77 35.74 0.15
CA PHE A 379 -30.85 35.11 0.93
C PHE A 379 -31.80 36.18 1.53
N ARG A 380 -31.25 37.30 2.05
CA ARG A 380 -32.06 38.45 2.55
C ARG A 380 -32.92 39.07 1.47
N LYS A 381 -32.52 38.96 0.17
CA LYS A 381 -33.25 39.41 -1.00
C LYS A 381 -34.19 38.35 -1.59
N GLY A 382 -34.31 37.19 -0.94
CA GLY A 382 -35.12 36.07 -1.42
C GLY A 382 -34.44 35.14 -2.44
N ASN A 383 -33.20 35.41 -2.82
CA ASN A 383 -32.45 34.54 -3.73
C ASN A 383 -31.60 33.51 -2.90
N LYS A 384 -31.85 32.22 -3.13
CA LYS A 384 -31.22 31.12 -2.37
C LYS A 384 -30.03 30.49 -3.08
N PHE A 385 -29.68 30.90 -4.29
CA PHE A 385 -28.70 30.24 -5.13
C PHE A 385 -27.36 30.04 -4.43
N TYR A 386 -26.73 31.10 -3.89
CA TYR A 386 -25.41 30.95 -3.25
C TYR A 386 -25.47 30.19 -1.92
N LEU A 387 -26.60 30.24 -1.22
CA LEU A 387 -26.82 29.41 -0.04
C LEU A 387 -26.90 27.91 -0.42
N GLU A 388 -27.62 27.60 -1.51
CA GLU A 388 -27.72 26.24 -2.05
C GLU A 388 -26.35 25.72 -2.51
N VAL A 389 -25.54 26.55 -3.17
CA VAL A 389 -24.15 26.22 -3.55
C VAL A 389 -23.30 25.94 -2.32
N LEU A 390 -23.40 26.77 -1.28
CA LEU A 390 -22.66 26.58 -0.03
C LEU A 390 -23.02 25.25 0.65
N VAL A 391 -24.33 24.97 0.77
CA VAL A 391 -24.84 23.72 1.35
C VAL A 391 -24.44 22.51 0.50
N PHE A 392 -24.53 22.63 -0.84
CA PHE A 392 -24.10 21.56 -1.74
C PHE A 392 -22.61 21.22 -1.54
N LEU A 393 -21.75 22.24 -1.52
CA LEU A 393 -20.31 22.04 -1.33
C LEU A 393 -20.00 21.46 0.05
N ALA A 394 -20.66 21.92 1.12
CA ALA A 394 -20.48 21.38 2.47
C ALA A 394 -20.84 19.89 2.54
N LEU A 395 -21.95 19.49 1.94
CA LEU A 395 -22.36 18.08 1.88
C LEU A 395 -21.44 17.25 0.97
N TYR A 396 -20.99 17.81 -0.15
CA TYR A 396 -20.07 17.15 -1.06
C TYR A 396 -18.74 16.85 -0.39
N HIS A 397 -18.26 17.71 0.51
CA HIS A 397 -17.00 17.54 1.20
C HIS A 397 -17.05 16.66 2.46
N ILE A 398 -18.20 16.05 2.80
CA ILE A 398 -18.25 14.99 3.83
C ILE A 398 -17.24 13.87 3.52
N GLN A 399 -17.11 13.47 2.24
CA GLN A 399 -16.09 12.51 1.82
C GLN A 399 -14.66 12.96 2.14
N THR A 400 -14.37 14.26 2.01
CA THR A 400 -13.03 14.80 2.29
C THR A 400 -12.67 14.61 3.74
N TYR A 401 -13.64 14.83 4.63
CA TYR A 401 -13.49 14.55 6.05
C TYR A 401 -13.16 13.06 6.27
N MET A 402 -13.92 12.14 5.68
CA MET A 402 -13.70 10.71 5.80
C MET A 402 -12.29 10.30 5.30
N ILE A 403 -11.82 10.92 4.22
CA ILE A 403 -10.47 10.67 3.70
C ILE A 403 -9.41 11.19 4.65
N LEU A 404 -9.56 12.40 5.17
CA LEU A 404 -8.58 13.01 6.07
C LEU A 404 -8.43 12.26 7.38
N GLU A 405 -9.51 11.73 7.93
CA GLU A 405 -9.49 10.92 9.15
C GLU A 405 -8.81 9.57 8.93
N ASN A 406 -9.09 8.90 7.81
CA ASN A 406 -8.47 7.61 7.48
C ASN A 406 -6.99 7.70 7.08
N VAL A 407 -6.49 8.88 6.77
CA VAL A 407 -5.12 9.13 6.29
C VAL A 407 -4.23 9.73 7.40
N SER A 408 -4.77 9.99 8.59
CA SER A 408 -4.00 10.38 9.76
C SER A 408 -3.19 9.19 10.29
N GLY A 409 -1.97 9.01 9.82
CA GLY A 409 -1.09 7.91 10.19
C GLY A 409 0.08 7.81 9.22
N ASP A 410 0.72 6.65 9.13
CA ASP A 410 1.88 6.38 8.27
C ASP A 410 1.66 6.65 6.77
N PHE A 411 0.40 6.79 6.36
CA PHE A 411 -0.02 7.13 5.00
C PHE A 411 -0.51 8.58 4.87
N GLY A 412 -0.09 9.49 5.74
CA GLY A 412 -0.54 10.87 5.80
C GLY A 412 -0.57 11.58 4.44
N ILE A 413 -1.33 12.67 4.36
CA ILE A 413 -1.43 13.52 3.14
C ILE A 413 -0.05 14.01 2.66
N GLU A 414 0.90 14.19 3.56
CA GLU A 414 2.30 14.48 3.21
C GLU A 414 2.90 13.46 2.24
N ILE A 415 2.59 12.19 2.45
CA ILE A 415 3.09 11.09 1.63
C ILE A 415 2.20 10.88 0.41
N ASN A 416 0.89 11.17 0.53
CA ASN A 416 -0.10 10.80 -0.47
C ASN A 416 -0.94 11.98 -0.95
N GLN A 417 -0.29 12.95 -1.55
CA GLN A 417 -0.88 14.21 -2.05
C GLN A 417 -2.11 14.03 -2.96
N ARG A 418 -2.25 12.87 -3.61
CA ARG A 418 -3.39 12.56 -4.48
C ARG A 418 -4.74 12.61 -3.75
N TYR A 419 -4.77 12.41 -2.43
CA TYR A 419 -6.01 12.52 -1.66
C TYR A 419 -6.58 13.94 -1.65
N SER A 420 -5.76 14.97 -1.90
CA SER A 420 -6.23 16.35 -2.05
C SER A 420 -7.01 16.60 -3.35
N LEU A 421 -6.89 15.70 -4.34
CA LEU A 421 -7.52 15.85 -5.65
C LEU A 421 -9.05 15.90 -5.60
N VAL A 422 -9.67 15.27 -4.61
CA VAL A 422 -11.13 15.32 -4.40
C VAL A 422 -11.63 16.73 -4.05
N MET A 423 -10.75 17.58 -3.50
CA MET A 423 -11.09 18.97 -3.11
C MET A 423 -10.79 19.99 -4.21
N ILE A 424 -9.83 19.69 -5.08
CA ILE A 424 -9.31 20.66 -6.07
C ILE A 424 -10.39 21.27 -6.94
N PRO A 425 -11.39 20.52 -7.49
CA PRO A 425 -12.47 21.13 -8.28
C PRO A 425 -13.23 22.23 -7.54
N SER A 426 -13.62 21.97 -6.28
CA SER A 426 -14.35 22.93 -5.46
C SER A 426 -13.46 24.11 -5.04
N MET A 427 -12.20 23.85 -4.72
CA MET A 427 -11.27 24.92 -4.35
C MET A 427 -10.95 25.83 -5.53
N ALA A 428 -10.80 25.25 -6.72
CA ALA A 428 -10.61 26.02 -7.95
C ALA A 428 -11.83 26.88 -8.28
N PHE A 429 -13.03 26.34 -8.09
CA PHE A 429 -14.28 27.11 -8.23
C PHE A 429 -14.33 28.28 -7.24
N LEU A 430 -14.06 28.03 -5.97
CA LEU A 430 -14.05 29.07 -4.95
C LEU A 430 -12.96 30.12 -5.19
N ALA A 431 -11.76 29.72 -5.55
CA ALA A 431 -10.66 30.65 -5.88
C ALA A 431 -10.97 31.53 -7.11
N ALA A 432 -11.74 31.01 -8.08
CA ALA A 432 -12.14 31.76 -9.26
C ALA A 432 -13.25 32.80 -8.99
N LEU A 433 -14.06 32.65 -7.92
CA LEU A 433 -15.17 33.55 -7.63
C LEU A 433 -14.76 35.01 -7.46
N PRO A 434 -13.77 35.39 -6.61
CA PRO A 434 -13.37 36.79 -6.45
C PRO A 434 -12.74 37.34 -7.73
N VAL A 435 -11.99 36.51 -8.48
CA VAL A 435 -11.37 36.93 -9.74
C VAL A 435 -12.42 37.27 -10.80
N ALA A 436 -13.41 36.39 -10.98
CA ALA A 436 -14.50 36.63 -11.94
C ALA A 436 -15.32 37.88 -11.57
N HIS A 437 -15.62 38.05 -10.27
CA HIS A 437 -16.36 39.22 -9.81
C HIS A 437 -15.60 40.53 -10.02
N LEU A 438 -14.31 40.58 -9.72
CA LEU A 438 -13.47 41.75 -9.99
C LEU A 438 -13.45 42.13 -11.48
N ILE A 439 -13.34 41.12 -12.37
CA ILE A 439 -13.37 41.37 -13.82
C ILE A 439 -14.75 41.92 -14.26
N GLU A 440 -15.85 41.37 -13.73
CA GLU A 440 -17.19 41.88 -13.99
C GLU A 440 -17.34 43.32 -13.48
N TYR A 441 -16.89 43.60 -12.27
CA TYR A 441 -16.99 44.92 -11.65
C TYR A 441 -16.23 45.99 -12.44
N PHE A 442 -15.00 45.75 -12.84
CA PHE A 442 -14.22 46.68 -13.64
C PHE A 442 -14.58 46.70 -15.13
N GLY A 443 -15.37 45.73 -15.60
CA GLY A 443 -15.76 45.59 -16.99
C GLY A 443 -17.10 46.23 -17.39
N THR A 444 -17.83 46.80 -16.40
CA THR A 444 -19.21 47.28 -16.59
C THR A 444 -19.36 48.50 -17.52
N ASP A 445 -18.27 49.24 -17.81
CA ASP A 445 -18.34 50.49 -18.60
C ASP A 445 -18.06 50.40 -20.11
N SER A 446 -17.77 49.22 -20.65
CA SER A 446 -17.56 49.06 -22.07
C SER A 446 -17.85 47.66 -22.63
N LYS A 447 -18.92 47.66 -23.49
CA LYS A 447 -19.46 46.52 -24.20
C LYS A 447 -18.45 45.46 -24.68
N THR A 448 -18.75 44.22 -24.35
CA THR A 448 -18.36 42.92 -24.97
C THR A 448 -16.95 42.73 -25.53
N LYS A 449 -16.41 43.60 -26.36
CA LYS A 449 -15.08 43.46 -26.96
C LYS A 449 -13.91 43.63 -25.96
N LYS A 450 -14.03 44.55 -25.00
CA LYS A 450 -12.98 44.79 -23.99
C LYS A 450 -12.94 43.69 -22.94
N GLN A 451 -14.09 43.15 -22.56
CA GLN A 451 -14.19 42.00 -21.63
C GLN A 451 -13.55 40.77 -22.23
N THR A 452 -13.82 40.46 -23.47
CA THR A 452 -13.23 39.34 -24.21
C THR A 452 -11.70 39.45 -24.30
N SER A 453 -11.20 40.65 -24.61
CA SER A 453 -9.75 40.91 -24.64
C SER A 453 -9.08 40.80 -23.26
N ALA A 454 -9.74 41.32 -22.21
CA ALA A 454 -9.23 41.18 -20.84
C ALA A 454 -9.17 39.74 -20.36
N VAL A 455 -10.19 38.93 -20.72
CA VAL A 455 -10.21 37.47 -20.41
C VAL A 455 -9.09 36.75 -21.11
N LEU A 456 -8.87 37.02 -22.39
CA LEU A 456 -7.78 36.38 -23.14
C LEU A 456 -6.40 36.78 -22.58
N VAL A 457 -6.21 38.05 -22.24
CA VAL A 457 -4.95 38.54 -21.67
C VAL A 457 -4.73 37.97 -20.26
N LEU A 458 -5.72 38.00 -19.41
CA LEU A 458 -5.61 37.45 -18.04
C LEU A 458 -5.49 35.94 -18.06
N GLY A 459 -6.24 35.21 -18.90
CA GLY A 459 -6.11 33.79 -19.10
C GLY A 459 -4.72 33.40 -19.63
N LEU A 460 -4.19 34.16 -20.59
CA LEU A 460 -2.85 33.97 -21.11
C LEU A 460 -1.78 34.28 -20.05
N LEU A 461 -1.89 35.38 -19.32
CA LEU A 461 -0.98 35.72 -18.20
C LEU A 461 -1.01 34.65 -17.12
N PHE A 462 -2.20 34.19 -16.75
CA PHE A 462 -2.36 33.13 -15.76
C PHE A 462 -1.75 31.80 -16.26
N THR A 463 -2.00 31.44 -17.52
CA THR A 463 -1.40 30.25 -18.15
C THR A 463 0.12 30.34 -18.20
N LEU A 464 0.67 31.50 -18.54
CA LEU A 464 2.12 31.73 -18.59
C LEU A 464 2.75 31.71 -17.20
N LEU A 465 2.12 32.32 -16.19
CA LEU A 465 2.59 32.27 -14.80
C LEU A 465 2.55 30.85 -14.27
N PHE A 466 1.49 30.11 -14.52
CA PHE A 466 1.34 28.73 -14.11
C PHE A 466 2.27 27.78 -14.87
N ALA A 467 2.39 27.94 -16.18
CA ALA A 467 3.34 27.17 -16.98
C ALA A 467 4.78 27.42 -16.52
N GLY A 468 5.17 28.70 -16.30
CA GLY A 468 6.46 29.08 -15.79
C GLY A 468 6.73 28.47 -14.41
N TRP A 469 5.74 28.49 -13.55
CA TRP A 469 5.81 27.91 -12.22
C TRP A 469 5.90 26.37 -12.26
N THR A 470 5.07 25.70 -13.07
CA THR A 470 5.16 24.26 -13.28
C THR A 470 6.51 23.85 -13.88
N PHE A 471 7.06 24.65 -14.79
CA PHE A 471 8.40 24.45 -15.34
C PHE A 471 9.50 24.57 -14.28
N HIS A 472 9.39 25.53 -13.38
CA HIS A 472 10.34 25.71 -12.29
C HIS A 472 10.41 24.48 -11.37
N TYR A 473 9.25 23.89 -11.06
CA TYR A 473 9.16 22.71 -10.17
C TYR A 473 9.19 21.36 -10.90
N LYS A 474 9.27 21.33 -12.24
CA LYS A 474 9.32 20.10 -13.02
C LYS A 474 10.36 19.07 -12.55
N PRO A 475 11.62 19.45 -12.18
CA PRO A 475 12.60 18.49 -11.69
C PRO A 475 12.13 17.79 -10.41
N ASP A 476 11.52 18.51 -9.48
CA ASP A 476 11.05 17.97 -8.21
C ASP A 476 9.83 17.09 -8.40
N PHE A 477 8.98 17.46 -9.33
CA PHE A 477 7.82 16.65 -9.69
C PHE A 477 8.19 15.33 -10.36
N ASN A 478 9.17 15.31 -11.23
CA ASN A 478 9.63 14.06 -11.83
C ASN A 478 10.45 13.21 -10.85
N ARG A 479 11.01 13.81 -9.77
CA ARG A 479 11.68 13.10 -8.67
C ARG A 479 10.72 12.64 -7.59
N ASN A 480 9.74 13.47 -7.24
CA ASN A 480 8.77 13.18 -6.18
C ASN A 480 7.62 12.36 -6.73
N VAL A 481 7.79 11.09 -6.68
CA VAL A 481 6.67 10.17 -6.64
C VAL A 481 5.94 10.39 -5.32
N MET A 482 4.63 10.28 -5.32
CA MET A 482 3.74 10.43 -4.17
C MET A 482 4.06 9.55 -2.94
N TYR A 483 4.94 8.62 -3.11
CA TYR A 483 5.69 7.92 -2.08
C TYR A 483 7.16 8.19 -2.34
N ASN A 484 7.94 8.36 -1.32
CA ASN A 484 9.41 8.41 -1.36
C ASN A 484 10.00 7.06 -1.88
N ARG A 485 9.38 6.47 -2.89
CA ARG A 485 9.63 5.14 -3.46
C ARG A 485 9.99 5.21 -4.94
N ASN A 486 10.71 6.26 -5.32
CA ASN A 486 11.26 6.41 -6.69
C ASN A 486 12.00 5.16 -7.18
N HIS A 487 12.64 4.45 -6.25
CA HIS A 487 13.36 3.22 -6.52
C HIS A 487 12.48 2.08 -7.00
N LEU A 488 11.22 1.91 -6.50
CA LEU A 488 10.30 0.89 -7.01
C LEU A 488 9.88 1.16 -8.45
N THR A 489 9.63 2.43 -8.77
CA THR A 489 9.32 2.83 -10.14
C THR A 489 10.54 2.63 -11.05
N THR A 490 11.75 2.92 -10.56
CA THR A 490 13.00 2.68 -11.30
C THR A 490 13.25 1.18 -11.48
N GLU A 491 13.02 0.37 -10.45
CA GLU A 491 13.08 -1.09 -10.54
C GLU A 491 12.17 -1.60 -11.66
N GLU A 492 10.91 -1.19 -11.64
CA GLU A 492 9.92 -1.57 -12.64
C GLU A 492 10.35 -1.14 -14.05
N GLN A 493 10.77 0.10 -14.23
CA GLN A 493 11.24 0.61 -15.53
C GLN A 493 12.45 -0.17 -16.06
N GLU A 494 13.41 -0.50 -15.21
CA GLU A 494 14.60 -1.26 -15.62
C GLU A 494 14.27 -2.71 -15.94
N ILE A 495 13.35 -3.33 -15.19
CA ILE A 495 12.84 -4.68 -15.51
C ILE A 495 12.12 -4.65 -16.85
N TRP A 496 11.22 -3.69 -17.10
CA TRP A 496 10.48 -3.57 -18.36
C TRP A 496 11.36 -3.24 -19.54
N LYS A 497 12.36 -2.39 -19.36
CA LYS A 497 13.35 -2.12 -20.40
C LYS A 497 14.07 -3.41 -20.85
N TRP A 498 14.52 -4.20 -19.89
CA TRP A 498 15.15 -5.48 -20.18
C TRP A 498 14.16 -6.48 -20.83
N LEU A 499 12.92 -6.57 -20.32
CA LEU A 499 11.87 -7.42 -20.87
C LEU A 499 11.56 -7.09 -22.34
N ASN A 500 11.44 -5.83 -22.67
CA ASN A 500 11.15 -5.40 -24.05
C ASN A 500 12.30 -5.76 -25.01
N GLU A 501 13.55 -5.76 -24.53
CA GLU A 501 14.70 -6.22 -25.28
C GLU A 501 14.66 -7.74 -25.54
N GLN A 502 14.03 -8.52 -24.64
CA GLN A 502 14.02 -9.99 -24.66
C GLN A 502 12.78 -10.62 -25.31
N GLN A 503 11.82 -9.84 -25.81
CA GLN A 503 10.53 -10.35 -26.31
C GLN A 503 9.81 -11.25 -25.27
N PRO A 504 9.02 -10.71 -24.37
CA PRO A 504 8.49 -11.41 -23.18
C PRO A 504 7.44 -12.49 -23.47
N THR A 505 6.97 -12.60 -24.70
CA THR A 505 6.06 -13.66 -25.13
C THR A 505 6.75 -15.03 -25.03
N ASN A 506 6.05 -16.00 -24.48
CA ASN A 506 6.54 -17.36 -24.21
C ASN A 506 7.63 -17.47 -23.12
N LYS A 507 7.69 -16.53 -22.19
CA LYS A 507 8.57 -16.57 -21.02
C LYS A 507 7.77 -16.62 -19.74
N LEU A 508 8.36 -17.19 -18.69
CA LEU A 508 7.80 -17.16 -17.34
C LEU A 508 8.76 -16.41 -16.43
N PHE A 509 8.21 -15.55 -15.58
CA PHE A 509 8.97 -14.80 -14.59
C PHE A 509 8.64 -15.26 -13.18
N ILE A 510 9.67 -15.47 -12.37
CA ILE A 510 9.57 -15.81 -10.95
C ILE A 510 9.97 -14.55 -10.19
N TYR A 511 9.00 -13.93 -9.48
CA TYR A 511 9.17 -12.63 -8.85
C TYR A 511 8.31 -12.49 -7.59
N GLY A 512 8.71 -11.65 -6.65
CA GLY A 512 7.96 -11.41 -5.39
C GLY A 512 6.59 -10.75 -5.62
N ARG A 513 6.46 -9.98 -6.71
CA ARG A 513 5.20 -9.30 -7.09
C ARG A 513 4.73 -9.71 -8.48
N PRO A 514 4.34 -10.96 -8.69
CA PRO A 514 4.02 -11.48 -10.02
C PRO A 514 2.83 -10.79 -10.69
N TRP A 515 1.90 -10.20 -9.90
CA TRP A 515 0.77 -9.44 -10.43
C TRP A 515 1.16 -8.26 -11.32
N HIS A 516 2.37 -7.68 -11.14
CA HIS A 516 2.90 -6.65 -12.03
C HIS A 516 3.10 -7.17 -13.46
N PHE A 517 3.62 -8.37 -13.59
CA PHE A 517 3.81 -9.03 -14.90
C PHE A 517 2.48 -9.44 -15.52
N ILE A 518 1.60 -10.02 -14.70
CA ILE A 518 0.25 -10.42 -15.13
C ILE A 518 -0.51 -9.24 -15.71
N ALA A 519 -0.45 -8.08 -15.07
CA ALA A 519 -1.12 -6.87 -15.52
C ALA A 519 -0.68 -6.42 -16.94
N TYR A 520 0.53 -6.77 -17.35
CA TYR A 520 1.07 -6.48 -18.70
C TYR A 520 1.02 -7.67 -19.67
N GLY A 521 0.25 -8.70 -19.38
CA GLY A 521 0.10 -9.86 -20.26
C GLY A 521 1.27 -10.83 -20.25
N VAL A 522 2.07 -10.84 -19.20
CA VAL A 522 3.26 -11.67 -19.06
C VAL A 522 3.07 -12.71 -17.96
N SER A 523 3.39 -13.99 -18.25
CA SER A 523 3.27 -15.09 -17.29
C SER A 523 4.22 -14.91 -16.12
N ALA A 524 3.70 -15.04 -14.89
CA ALA A 524 4.52 -14.91 -13.69
C ALA A 524 4.00 -15.72 -12.50
N TYR A 525 4.96 -16.21 -11.71
CA TYR A 525 4.73 -16.90 -10.46
C TYR A 525 5.50 -16.26 -9.30
N HIS A 526 4.93 -16.37 -8.10
CA HIS A 526 5.66 -16.08 -6.88
C HIS A 526 6.70 -17.17 -6.61
N TYR A 527 7.88 -16.81 -6.10
CA TYR A 527 8.96 -17.77 -5.84
C TYR A 527 8.54 -18.88 -4.86
N ASP A 528 7.68 -18.62 -3.87
CA ASP A 528 7.19 -19.66 -2.97
C ASP A 528 6.39 -20.74 -3.69
N LYS A 529 5.61 -20.37 -4.72
CA LYS A 529 4.87 -21.36 -5.49
C LYS A 529 5.82 -22.31 -6.23
N VAL A 530 6.85 -21.75 -6.86
CA VAL A 530 7.84 -22.56 -7.60
C VAL A 530 8.65 -23.43 -6.63
N ARG A 531 9.01 -22.89 -5.47
CA ARG A 531 9.71 -23.64 -4.41
C ARG A 531 8.93 -24.85 -3.91
N GLN A 532 7.60 -24.74 -3.82
CA GLN A 532 6.72 -25.84 -3.41
C GLN A 532 6.44 -26.88 -4.49
N MET A 533 6.83 -26.65 -5.75
CA MET A 533 6.72 -27.64 -6.82
C MET A 533 7.71 -28.78 -6.60
N ASN A 534 7.31 -30.00 -6.94
CA ASN A 534 8.26 -31.12 -7.02
C ASN A 534 9.10 -31.02 -8.31
N ASP A 535 10.17 -31.82 -8.39
CA ASP A 535 11.12 -31.76 -9.51
C ASP A 535 10.45 -32.09 -10.86
N GLY A 536 9.46 -32.99 -10.87
CA GLY A 536 8.69 -33.31 -12.09
C GLY A 536 7.91 -32.09 -12.61
N LYS A 537 7.25 -31.33 -11.73
CA LYS A 537 6.53 -30.11 -12.10
C LYS A 537 7.46 -28.97 -12.50
N ILE A 538 8.63 -28.86 -11.87
CA ILE A 538 9.66 -27.89 -12.29
C ILE A 538 10.16 -28.22 -13.69
N LYS A 539 10.41 -29.51 -13.98
CA LYS A 539 10.82 -29.95 -15.31
C LYS A 539 9.74 -29.67 -16.37
N GLU A 540 8.47 -29.99 -16.05
CA GLU A 540 7.33 -29.68 -16.93
C GLU A 540 7.24 -28.17 -17.21
N LEU A 541 7.46 -27.33 -16.19
CA LEU A 541 7.49 -25.88 -16.32
C LEU A 541 8.62 -25.41 -17.25
N LEU A 542 9.82 -25.93 -17.08
CA LEU A 542 10.97 -25.62 -17.94
C LEU A 542 10.77 -26.08 -19.38
N ASP A 543 10.22 -27.27 -19.57
CA ASP A 543 9.94 -27.84 -20.91
C ASP A 543 8.85 -27.00 -21.61
N LYS A 544 7.81 -26.59 -20.91
CA LYS A 544 6.72 -25.75 -21.42
C LYS A 544 7.21 -24.40 -21.96
N TYR A 545 8.16 -23.78 -21.27
CA TYR A 545 8.74 -22.49 -21.69
C TYR A 545 10.07 -22.62 -22.43
N ASN A 546 10.45 -23.82 -22.90
CA ASN A 546 11.71 -24.09 -23.57
C ASN A 546 12.95 -23.59 -22.80
N GLY A 547 12.92 -23.67 -21.49
CA GLY A 547 13.94 -23.12 -20.59
C GLY A 547 13.98 -21.60 -20.45
N GLU A 548 13.01 -20.90 -21.03
CA GLU A 548 12.89 -19.42 -20.91
C GLU A 548 12.13 -19.02 -19.63
N VAL A 549 12.66 -19.45 -18.51
CA VAL A 549 12.16 -19.12 -17.16
C VAL A 549 13.19 -18.27 -16.44
N TYR A 550 12.78 -17.13 -15.93
CA TYR A 550 13.66 -16.14 -15.31
C TYR A 550 13.24 -15.82 -13.87
N TYR A 551 14.20 -15.80 -12.98
CA TYR A 551 14.05 -15.33 -11.61
C TYR A 551 14.49 -13.88 -11.50
N ILE A 552 13.73 -13.07 -10.81
CA ILE A 552 14.05 -11.67 -10.54
C ILE A 552 14.12 -11.44 -9.02
N ARG A 553 15.31 -11.11 -8.54
CA ARG A 553 15.55 -10.61 -7.19
C ARG A 553 15.32 -9.11 -7.19
N GLY A 554 14.20 -8.69 -6.66
CA GLY A 554 13.80 -7.29 -6.53
C GLY A 554 13.77 -6.84 -5.08
N LEU A 555 13.12 -5.70 -4.85
CA LEU A 555 13.00 -5.08 -3.53
C LEU A 555 12.46 -6.01 -2.45
N ASP A 556 11.44 -6.80 -2.78
CA ASP A 556 10.80 -7.69 -1.80
C ASP A 556 11.76 -8.73 -1.21
N CYS A 557 12.90 -8.94 -1.87
CA CYS A 557 13.97 -9.79 -1.37
C CYS A 557 14.93 -9.08 -0.40
N TRP A 558 14.86 -7.75 -0.34
CA TRP A 558 15.76 -6.91 0.44
C TRP A 558 15.13 -6.41 1.74
N ASP A 559 13.97 -6.87 2.09
CA ASP A 559 13.10 -6.47 3.19
C ASP A 559 12.06 -5.40 2.80
N SER A 560 10.80 -5.79 2.94
CA SER A 560 9.65 -4.98 2.56
C SER A 560 9.38 -3.78 3.46
N GLN A 561 9.95 -3.71 4.66
CA GLN A 561 9.57 -2.70 5.64
C GLN A 561 10.64 -1.66 5.92
N THR A 562 11.90 -1.99 5.76
CA THR A 562 12.98 -1.08 6.10
C THR A 562 13.81 -0.73 4.87
N TYR A 563 13.41 0.33 4.21
CA TYR A 563 14.19 1.05 3.23
C TYR A 563 15.48 1.65 3.82
N HIS A 564 16.02 1.05 4.85
CA HIS A 564 17.20 1.55 5.52
C HIS A 564 18.44 0.82 5.01
N LYS A 565 19.46 1.64 4.69
CA LYS A 565 20.85 1.30 4.41
C LYS A 565 21.40 0.07 5.16
N LYS A 566 20.84 -0.23 6.33
CA LYS A 566 21.22 -1.36 7.20
C LYS A 566 20.65 -2.72 6.77
N ALA A 567 19.52 -2.81 6.09
CA ALA A 567 18.95 -4.10 5.68
C ALA A 567 19.78 -4.76 4.57
N VAL A 568 20.38 -3.97 3.69
CA VAL A 568 21.30 -4.43 2.65
C VAL A 568 22.65 -4.85 3.24
N GLU A 569 23.10 -4.18 4.30
CA GLU A 569 24.35 -4.49 4.99
C GLU A 569 24.24 -5.74 5.89
N HIS A 570 23.05 -6.05 6.42
CA HIS A 570 22.83 -7.14 7.38
C HIS A 570 22.11 -8.36 6.80
N ARG A 571 22.06 -8.56 5.49
CA ARG A 571 21.51 -9.74 4.79
C ARG A 571 20.59 -10.60 5.66
N ILE A 572 19.40 -10.07 5.95
CA ILE A 572 18.38 -10.84 6.65
C ILE A 572 17.93 -11.95 5.69
N ALA A 573 17.91 -13.19 6.18
CA ALA A 573 17.43 -14.31 5.38
C ALA A 573 15.97 -14.08 5.01
N THR A 574 15.73 -13.76 3.73
CA THR A 574 14.39 -13.57 3.17
C THR A 574 13.93 -14.87 2.52
N THR A 575 12.65 -14.95 2.16
CA THR A 575 12.13 -16.08 1.37
C THR A 575 12.90 -16.24 0.05
N CYS A 576 13.39 -15.15 -0.52
CA CYS A 576 14.26 -15.17 -1.70
C CYS A 576 15.59 -15.87 -1.44
N ASP A 577 16.21 -15.67 -0.28
CA ASP A 577 17.45 -16.36 0.06
C ASP A 577 17.26 -17.88 0.20
N VAL A 578 16.09 -18.31 0.69
CA VAL A 578 15.70 -19.72 0.72
C VAL A 578 15.54 -20.27 -0.69
N PHE A 579 14.83 -19.55 -1.57
CA PHE A 579 14.66 -19.92 -2.97
C PHE A 579 16.01 -20.05 -3.69
N GLU A 580 16.90 -19.07 -3.52
CA GLU A 580 18.20 -19.02 -4.16
C GLU A 580 19.15 -20.14 -3.69
N ARG A 581 19.01 -20.57 -2.42
CA ARG A 581 19.77 -21.74 -1.91
C ARG A 581 19.35 -23.03 -2.57
N GLU A 582 18.05 -23.23 -2.81
CA GLU A 582 17.50 -24.47 -3.33
C GLU A 582 17.55 -24.57 -4.85
N MET A 583 17.53 -23.42 -5.57
CA MET A 583 17.37 -23.37 -7.01
C MET A 583 18.68 -23.09 -7.74
N ASP A 584 18.80 -23.65 -8.93
CA ASP A 584 19.92 -23.41 -9.84
C ASP A 584 19.60 -22.17 -10.68
N LEU A 585 20.40 -21.12 -10.46
CA LEU A 585 20.20 -19.78 -11.00
C LEU A 585 21.48 -19.31 -11.70
N GLU A 586 21.37 -19.03 -12.98
CA GLU A 586 22.44 -18.44 -13.77
C GLU A 586 22.21 -16.92 -13.93
N GLY A 587 23.13 -16.11 -13.42
CA GLY A 587 23.00 -14.66 -13.46
C GLY A 587 23.07 -14.12 -14.90
N VAL A 588 22.03 -13.35 -15.30
CA VAL A 588 21.92 -12.74 -16.64
C VAL A 588 22.25 -11.26 -16.59
N LYS A 589 21.68 -10.56 -15.62
CA LYS A 589 21.84 -9.09 -15.50
C LYS A 589 21.73 -8.63 -14.06
N ASN A 590 22.57 -7.64 -13.68
CA ASN A 590 22.45 -6.90 -12.45
C ASN A 590 22.24 -5.43 -12.80
N VAL A 591 21.21 -4.80 -12.23
CA VAL A 591 20.88 -3.39 -12.45
C VAL A 591 20.91 -2.66 -11.13
N LEU A 592 21.76 -1.66 -11.00
CA LEU A 592 21.82 -0.81 -9.82
C LEU A 592 20.64 0.17 -9.85
N ILE A 593 19.79 0.12 -8.84
CA ILE A 593 18.60 0.99 -8.73
C ILE A 593 18.93 2.21 -7.87
N THR A 594 19.61 1.97 -6.73
CA THR A 594 20.14 3.02 -5.86
C THR A 594 21.54 2.63 -5.38
N ASN A 595 22.25 3.51 -4.72
CA ASN A 595 23.59 3.23 -4.18
C ASN A 595 23.67 1.97 -3.29
N ASN A 596 22.56 1.50 -2.76
CA ASN A 596 22.50 0.38 -1.82
C ASN A 596 21.56 -0.75 -2.26
N TYR A 597 20.98 -0.66 -3.45
CA TYR A 597 19.94 -1.58 -3.89
C TYR A 597 20.06 -1.86 -5.39
N TRP A 598 20.06 -3.13 -5.77
CA TRP A 598 20.10 -3.57 -7.16
C TRP A 598 19.07 -4.68 -7.42
N VAL A 599 18.63 -4.77 -8.66
CA VAL A 599 17.84 -5.89 -9.17
C VAL A 599 18.77 -6.90 -9.81
N GLN A 600 18.58 -8.16 -9.50
CA GLN A 600 19.27 -9.27 -10.15
C GLN A 600 18.27 -10.05 -10.99
N ILE A 601 18.59 -10.26 -12.25
CA ILE A 601 17.85 -11.14 -13.17
C ILE A 601 18.71 -12.36 -13.43
N ALA A 602 18.15 -13.55 -13.21
CA ALA A 602 18.83 -14.82 -13.40
C ALA A 602 17.97 -15.79 -14.20
N LYS A 603 18.58 -16.59 -15.06
CA LYS A 603 17.92 -17.72 -15.72
C LYS A 603 17.70 -18.82 -14.70
N PHE A 604 16.51 -19.39 -14.66
CA PHE A 604 16.13 -20.47 -13.77
C PHE A 604 16.32 -21.81 -14.48
N ASN A 605 17.23 -22.64 -13.97
CA ASN A 605 17.58 -23.94 -14.57
C ASN A 605 16.97 -25.13 -13.80
N GLY A 606 16.13 -24.86 -12.78
CA GLY A 606 15.50 -25.89 -11.97
C GLY A 606 16.01 -25.93 -10.53
N ARG A 607 15.85 -27.08 -9.89
CA ARG A 607 16.37 -27.30 -8.55
C ARG A 607 17.82 -27.74 -8.62
N LYS A 608 18.63 -27.28 -7.69
CA LYS A 608 20.03 -27.73 -7.59
C LYS A 608 20.10 -29.23 -7.38
N ASN A 609 21.06 -29.86 -8.01
CA ASN A 609 21.30 -31.30 -7.89
C ASN A 609 21.90 -31.73 -6.53
N TYR A 610 21.99 -30.79 -5.57
CA TYR A 610 22.47 -31.04 -4.20
C TYR A 610 21.47 -30.45 -3.19
N ASP A 611 21.40 -31.07 -2.02
CA ASP A 611 20.58 -30.59 -0.91
C ASP A 611 21.40 -29.65 -0.02
N PRO A 612 21.20 -28.33 -0.12
CA PRO A 612 21.98 -27.37 0.68
C PRO A 612 21.67 -27.45 2.18
N THR A 613 20.57 -28.08 2.58
CA THR A 613 20.23 -28.26 3.99
C THR A 613 20.97 -29.44 4.64
N ASN A 614 21.53 -30.34 3.82
CA ASN A 614 22.27 -31.52 4.26
C ASN A 614 23.78 -31.45 3.97
N ILE A 615 24.32 -30.30 3.67
CA ILE A 615 25.76 -30.12 3.35
C ILE A 615 26.62 -30.41 4.57
N ILE A 616 26.16 -30.03 5.76
CA ILE A 616 26.90 -30.21 7.00
C ILE A 616 26.01 -30.87 8.05
N GLN A 617 26.55 -31.93 8.66
CA GLN A 617 25.95 -32.62 9.78
C GLN A 617 26.80 -32.35 11.00
N VAL A 618 26.25 -31.74 12.05
CA VAL A 618 26.96 -31.39 13.28
C VAL A 618 26.41 -32.21 14.43
N SER A 619 27.25 -32.89 15.16
CA SER A 619 26.91 -33.57 16.39
C SER A 619 26.87 -32.59 17.55
N GLU A 620 26.24 -32.96 18.67
CA GLU A 620 26.29 -32.16 19.88
C GLU A 620 27.75 -32.03 20.35
N PRO A 621 28.18 -30.84 20.78
CA PRO A 621 29.51 -30.64 21.34
C PRO A 621 29.70 -31.47 22.62
N THR A 622 30.77 -32.17 22.71
CA THR A 622 31.07 -33.05 23.86
C THR A 622 32.36 -32.62 24.58
N LYS A 623 32.40 -32.80 25.87
CA LYS A 623 33.66 -32.63 26.63
C LYS A 623 34.62 -33.73 26.20
N GLY A 624 35.83 -33.34 25.77
CA GLY A 624 36.87 -34.26 25.35
C GLY A 624 37.96 -34.42 26.39
N VAL A 625 38.51 -35.62 26.52
CA VAL A 625 39.73 -35.86 27.28
C VAL A 625 40.85 -36.06 26.25
N VAL A 626 41.91 -35.25 26.36
CA VAL A 626 43.12 -35.44 25.52
C VAL A 626 44.00 -36.45 26.23
N VAL A 627 44.08 -37.65 25.69
CA VAL A 627 45.04 -38.66 26.18
C VAL A 627 46.29 -38.59 25.30
N GLN A 628 47.41 -38.21 25.88
CA GLN A 628 48.69 -38.23 25.20
C GLN A 628 49.27 -39.65 25.23
N VAL A 629 49.32 -40.31 24.09
CA VAL A 629 49.95 -41.62 23.93
C VAL A 629 51.19 -41.43 23.04
N GLY A 630 52.36 -41.29 23.62
CA GLY A 630 53.58 -40.99 22.92
C GLY A 630 53.59 -39.60 22.29
N ASP A 631 54.19 -39.43 21.08
CA ASP A 631 54.23 -38.17 20.33
C ASP A 631 52.96 -37.87 19.60
N SER A 632 51.91 -38.71 19.71
CA SER A 632 50.60 -38.54 19.04
C SER A 632 49.50 -38.30 20.07
N ALA A 633 48.76 -37.18 19.97
CA ALA A 633 47.57 -36.90 20.77
C ALA A 633 46.38 -37.68 20.19
N THR A 634 45.86 -38.64 20.99
CA THR A 634 44.65 -39.37 20.65
C THR A 634 43.50 -38.80 21.50
N ILE A 635 42.39 -38.48 20.84
CA ILE A 635 41.21 -37.93 21.50
C ILE A 635 40.26 -39.07 21.83
N THR A 636 39.98 -39.29 23.11
CA THR A 636 38.99 -40.28 23.56
C THR A 636 37.86 -39.62 24.33
N THR A 637 36.64 -40.04 24.02
CA THR A 637 35.40 -39.66 24.79
C THR A 637 35.19 -40.75 25.87
N ASN A 638 35.85 -40.66 27.02
CA ASN A 638 35.60 -41.58 28.12
C ASN A 638 35.28 -40.81 29.41
N ASP A 639 34.11 -41.08 29.94
CA ASP A 639 33.57 -40.51 31.20
C ASP A 639 34.30 -40.91 32.50
N SER A 640 35.43 -41.64 32.42
CA SER A 640 36.01 -42.29 33.59
C SER A 640 37.39 -41.83 34.03
N ALA A 641 37.98 -40.82 33.42
CA ALA A 641 39.28 -40.30 33.89
C ALA A 641 39.12 -38.90 34.52
N ALA A 642 39.03 -38.86 35.84
CA ALA A 642 38.82 -37.64 36.61
C ALA A 642 40.08 -36.76 36.65
N ALA A 643 40.29 -35.95 35.67
CA ALA A 643 40.88 -34.63 35.81
C ALA A 643 39.67 -33.66 35.90
N ASN A 644 39.79 -32.65 36.74
CA ASN A 644 38.73 -31.68 37.08
C ASN A 644 37.71 -31.46 35.95
N PRO A 645 36.46 -31.92 36.05
CA PRO A 645 35.50 -31.86 34.90
C PRO A 645 35.24 -30.47 34.38
N SER A 646 35.62 -29.45 35.17
CA SER A 646 35.46 -28.02 34.84
C SER A 646 36.49 -27.48 33.83
N GLU A 647 37.55 -28.21 33.49
CA GLU A 647 38.65 -27.70 32.66
C GLU A 647 38.84 -28.49 31.36
N SER A 648 37.96 -29.45 31.08
CA SER A 648 38.08 -30.29 29.89
C SER A 648 37.78 -29.50 28.61
N PRO A 649 38.60 -29.61 27.54
CA PRO A 649 38.34 -28.95 26.28
C PRO A 649 37.06 -29.48 25.65
N LEU A 650 36.40 -28.63 24.87
CA LEU A 650 35.20 -28.98 24.14
C LEU A 650 35.58 -29.55 22.77
N LEU A 651 35.03 -30.71 22.44
CA LEU A 651 35.20 -31.33 21.15
C LEU A 651 33.99 -31.05 20.26
N LEU A 652 34.22 -30.38 19.11
CA LEU A 652 33.25 -30.13 18.10
C LEU A 652 33.37 -31.17 16.98
N ASN A 653 32.40 -32.07 16.88
CA ASN A 653 32.36 -33.11 15.88
C ASN A 653 31.37 -32.74 14.75
N PHE A 654 31.80 -32.79 13.52
CA PHE A 654 30.93 -32.56 12.37
C PHE A 654 31.38 -33.29 11.12
N ARG A 655 30.44 -33.55 10.23
CA ARG A 655 30.70 -34.22 8.97
C ARG A 655 30.28 -33.33 7.82
N LEU A 656 31.16 -33.08 6.88
CA LEU A 656 30.87 -32.45 5.60
C LEU A 656 30.52 -33.55 4.60
N LYS A 657 29.30 -33.48 4.08
CA LYS A 657 28.81 -34.48 3.09
C LYS A 657 29.21 -34.09 1.68
N GLU A 658 29.63 -35.07 0.90
CA GLU A 658 29.83 -34.86 -0.53
C GLU A 658 28.50 -34.47 -1.17
N GLN A 659 28.53 -33.39 -1.98
CA GLN A 659 27.39 -32.91 -2.72
C GLN A 659 27.66 -33.08 -4.23
N ARG A 660 26.75 -33.75 -4.89
CA ARG A 660 26.86 -33.99 -6.34
C ARG A 660 26.60 -32.65 -7.06
N GLY A 661 27.57 -32.20 -7.84
CA GLY A 661 27.52 -30.94 -8.57
C GLY A 661 27.95 -29.71 -7.74
N ALA A 662 28.45 -29.90 -6.52
CA ALA A 662 28.98 -28.78 -5.72
C ALA A 662 30.22 -28.16 -6.37
N PRO A 663 30.33 -26.83 -6.45
CA PRO A 663 31.55 -26.16 -6.89
C PRO A 663 32.74 -26.48 -5.98
N LYS A 664 33.95 -26.52 -6.55
CA LYS A 664 35.20 -26.89 -5.83
C LYS A 664 35.75 -25.80 -4.91
N ASN A 665 35.15 -24.60 -4.92
CA ASN A 665 35.62 -23.42 -4.22
C ASN A 665 34.81 -23.04 -2.98
N TRP A 666 34.04 -23.97 -2.45
CA TRP A 666 33.33 -23.72 -1.19
C TRP A 666 34.29 -23.65 -0.01
N THR A 667 33.92 -22.85 0.99
CA THR A 667 34.67 -22.73 2.24
C THR A 667 33.79 -23.06 3.42
N LEU A 668 34.39 -23.69 4.45
CA LEU A 668 33.79 -23.91 5.77
C LEU A 668 34.34 -22.87 6.75
N ARG A 669 33.46 -22.15 7.38
CA ARG A 669 33.80 -21.23 8.49
C ARG A 669 33.14 -21.66 9.76
N ILE A 670 33.91 -21.72 10.85
CA ILE A 670 33.43 -22.02 12.20
C ILE A 670 33.66 -20.78 13.07
N VAL A 671 32.58 -20.27 13.66
CA VAL A 671 32.59 -19.09 14.50
C VAL A 671 32.02 -19.45 15.88
N HIS A 672 32.76 -19.16 16.95
CA HIS A 672 32.29 -19.23 18.32
C HIS A 672 31.89 -17.82 18.77
N ASP A 673 30.63 -17.61 19.04
CA ASP A 673 30.01 -16.30 19.33
C ASP A 673 30.37 -15.24 18.28
N ARG A 674 31.46 -14.53 18.38
CA ARG A 674 31.95 -13.56 17.38
C ARG A 674 33.39 -13.81 16.96
N VAL A 675 34.01 -14.87 17.48
CA VAL A 675 35.42 -15.19 17.23
C VAL A 675 35.52 -16.27 16.16
N LEU A 676 36.26 -16.01 15.10
CA LEU A 676 36.58 -16.99 14.08
C LEU A 676 37.51 -18.09 14.65
N LEU A 677 37.01 -19.34 14.69
CA LEU A 677 37.81 -20.48 15.12
C LEU A 677 38.53 -21.16 13.96
N LYS A 678 37.84 -21.28 12.82
CA LYS A 678 38.39 -21.98 11.64
C LYS A 678 37.80 -21.38 10.36
N ASP A 679 38.62 -21.24 9.33
CA ASP A 679 38.23 -20.90 7.95
C ASP A 679 39.08 -21.78 7.02
N THR A 680 38.45 -22.65 6.21
CA THR A 680 39.15 -23.66 5.42
C THR A 680 38.32 -24.02 4.16
N ALA A 681 39.00 -24.57 3.15
CA ALA A 681 38.30 -25.13 1.99
C ALA A 681 37.33 -26.22 2.42
N PHE A 682 36.15 -26.24 1.75
CA PHE A 682 35.18 -27.32 1.95
C PHE A 682 35.70 -28.62 1.33
N VAL A 683 36.04 -29.58 2.19
CA VAL A 683 36.44 -30.93 1.77
C VAL A 683 35.47 -31.91 2.45
N PRO A 684 34.78 -32.79 1.73
CA PRO A 684 33.93 -33.81 2.36
C PRO A 684 34.74 -34.71 3.30
N GLY A 685 34.16 -35.01 4.46
CA GLY A 685 34.83 -35.83 5.48
C GLY A 685 34.32 -35.58 6.87
N GLU A 686 34.87 -36.30 7.84
CA GLU A 686 34.61 -36.11 9.27
C GLU A 686 35.71 -35.25 9.89
N TYR A 687 35.28 -34.33 10.73
CA TYR A 687 36.17 -33.35 11.35
C TYR A 687 35.95 -33.24 12.84
N ASN A 688 37.08 -33.07 13.55
CA ASN A 688 37.09 -32.80 14.97
C ASN A 688 37.86 -31.50 15.21
N VAL A 689 37.25 -30.59 15.95
CA VAL A 689 37.87 -29.30 16.33
C VAL A 689 37.81 -29.19 17.84
N LEU A 690 38.98 -29.07 18.47
CA LEU A 690 39.13 -28.85 19.94
C LEU A 690 39.03 -27.34 20.22
N VAL A 691 38.19 -26.98 21.20
CA VAL A 691 38.10 -25.64 21.76
C VAL A 691 38.57 -25.70 23.21
N SER A 692 39.66 -25.01 23.51
CA SER A 692 40.19 -24.96 24.87
C SER A 692 39.19 -24.37 25.85
N TYR A 693 39.15 -24.87 27.06
CA TYR A 693 38.17 -24.44 28.07
C TYR A 693 38.25 -22.95 28.41
N ASP A 694 39.46 -22.39 28.41
CA ASP A 694 39.69 -20.95 28.62
C ASP A 694 39.03 -20.02 27.58
N LYS A 695 38.65 -20.58 26.42
CA LYS A 695 37.91 -19.87 25.36
C LYS A 695 36.40 -19.97 25.52
N LEU A 696 35.91 -20.83 26.45
CA LEU A 696 34.48 -20.98 26.70
C LEU A 696 34.04 -20.00 27.78
N GLN A 697 32.96 -19.30 27.50
CA GLN A 697 32.34 -18.42 28.48
C GLN A 697 31.44 -19.22 29.42
N PRO A 698 31.28 -18.81 30.71
CA PRO A 698 30.24 -19.34 31.57
C PRO A 698 28.87 -19.14 30.94
N GLY A 699 28.02 -20.19 30.92
CA GLY A 699 26.72 -20.20 30.30
C GLY A 699 26.77 -20.66 28.84
N TYR A 700 25.94 -20.10 27.99
CA TYR A 700 25.81 -20.55 26.62
C TYR A 700 26.96 -20.10 25.72
N ASN A 701 27.48 -21.05 24.95
CA ASN A 701 28.50 -20.88 23.92
C ASN A 701 27.93 -21.38 22.61
N THR A 702 27.73 -20.49 21.63
CA THR A 702 27.15 -20.84 20.35
C THR A 702 28.22 -20.98 19.27
N PHE A 703 28.26 -22.16 18.63
CA PHE A 703 29.16 -22.46 17.53
C PHE A 703 28.35 -22.43 16.22
N ARG A 704 28.74 -21.58 15.32
CA ARG A 704 28.13 -21.46 13.99
C ARG A 704 29.04 -22.09 12.94
N TYR A 705 28.52 -23.07 12.23
CA TYR A 705 29.18 -23.75 11.14
C TYR A 705 28.57 -23.21 9.84
N ILE A 706 29.34 -22.50 9.03
CA ILE A 706 28.88 -21.77 7.89
C ILE A 706 29.60 -22.29 6.66
N VAL A 707 28.87 -22.79 5.66
CA VAL A 707 29.41 -23.15 4.36
C VAL A 707 29.13 -22.01 3.40
N LEU A 708 30.20 -21.55 2.73
CA LEU A 708 30.18 -20.39 1.85
C LEU A 708 30.56 -20.78 0.43
N ASP A 709 29.91 -20.14 -0.54
CA ASP A 709 30.33 -20.07 -1.94
C ASP A 709 30.72 -18.61 -2.23
N GLY A 710 32.01 -18.33 -2.20
CA GLY A 710 32.50 -16.97 -2.12
C GLY A 710 31.96 -16.25 -0.88
N ASN A 711 31.18 -15.20 -1.07
CA ASN A 711 30.52 -14.47 0.03
C ASN A 711 29.09 -14.95 0.33
N LYS A 712 28.57 -15.93 -0.41
CA LYS A 712 27.21 -16.44 -0.27
C LYS A 712 27.14 -17.57 0.74
N VAL A 713 26.27 -17.47 1.72
CA VAL A 713 25.99 -18.54 2.69
C VAL A 713 25.14 -19.61 2.00
N LEU A 714 25.66 -20.85 1.91
CA LEU A 714 24.97 -22.00 1.36
C LEU A 714 24.24 -22.81 2.44
N ALA A 715 24.90 -23.00 3.58
CA ALA A 715 24.34 -23.68 4.73
C ALA A 715 24.90 -23.08 6.01
N GLN A 716 24.09 -23.05 7.04
CA GLN A 716 24.51 -22.68 8.39
C GLN A 716 23.83 -23.61 9.38
N VAL A 717 24.62 -24.14 10.28
CA VAL A 717 24.16 -24.93 11.44
C VAL A 717 24.69 -24.27 12.69
N ASN A 718 23.81 -24.06 13.66
CA ASN A 718 24.18 -23.54 14.96
C ASN A 718 24.08 -24.69 15.99
N LYS A 719 25.10 -24.82 16.83
CA LYS A 719 25.09 -25.70 18.00
C LYS A 719 25.48 -24.92 19.23
N THR A 720 24.73 -25.11 20.28
CA THR A 720 24.92 -24.40 21.53
C THR A 720 25.35 -25.38 22.63
N PHE A 721 26.42 -25.06 23.27
CA PHE A 721 26.92 -25.77 24.44
C PHE A 721 26.72 -24.91 25.69
N PHE A 722 26.15 -25.50 26.74
CA PHE A 722 26.01 -24.85 28.05
C PHE A 722 27.19 -25.22 28.94
N ASN A 723 28.02 -24.22 29.22
CA ASN A 723 29.11 -24.37 30.18
C ASN A 723 28.61 -24.06 31.60
N GLU A 724 28.37 -25.10 32.39
CA GLU A 724 27.84 -25.01 33.77
C GLU A 724 28.78 -24.28 34.73
N GLY A 725 30.00 -23.98 34.34
CA GLY A 725 31.07 -23.36 35.14
C GLY A 725 30.60 -22.88 36.51
N ASN A 726 31.30 -23.11 37.53
CA ASN A 726 31.06 -22.78 38.98
C ASN A 726 29.66 -22.16 39.32
N GLY A 727 28.56 -22.93 39.10
CA GLY A 727 27.23 -22.52 39.60
C GLY A 727 26.41 -21.57 38.70
N VAL A 728 26.71 -21.42 37.40
CA VAL A 728 25.85 -20.67 36.43
C VAL A 728 24.49 -21.31 36.30
N LYS A 729 23.44 -20.51 36.38
CA LYS A 729 22.06 -20.98 36.23
C LYS A 729 21.39 -20.40 35.02
N LYS A 730 20.60 -21.20 34.30
CA LYS A 730 19.66 -20.73 33.27
C LYS A 730 18.49 -20.03 33.95
N LEU A 731 18.17 -18.82 33.53
CA LEU A 731 17.02 -18.09 34.08
C LEU A 731 15.70 -18.79 33.72
N THR A 732 15.65 -19.49 32.58
CA THR A 732 14.51 -20.28 32.14
C THR A 732 14.17 -21.46 33.06
N ASP A 733 15.10 -21.95 33.85
CA ASP A 733 14.89 -23.03 34.84
C ASP A 733 14.36 -22.47 36.17
N MET A 734 14.30 -21.15 36.32
CA MET A 734 13.79 -20.48 37.50
C MET A 734 12.33 -20.05 37.33
N ARG A 735 11.58 -20.13 38.41
CA ARG A 735 10.22 -19.63 38.45
C ARG A 735 10.25 -18.10 38.67
N TYR A 736 9.53 -17.35 37.79
CA TYR A 736 9.31 -15.93 38.02
C TYR A 736 8.28 -15.72 39.16
N GLU A 737 8.46 -14.65 39.94
CA GLU A 737 7.50 -14.25 40.99
C GLU A 737 6.25 -13.60 40.44
N SER A 738 6.40 -12.75 39.43
CA SER A 738 5.32 -12.09 38.75
C SER A 738 5.65 -11.81 37.30
N HIS A 739 4.62 -11.78 36.48
CA HIS A 739 4.71 -11.39 35.07
C HIS A 739 3.49 -10.57 34.64
N LYS A 740 3.73 -9.52 33.87
CA LYS A 740 2.70 -8.72 33.19
C LYS A 740 3.15 -8.43 31.77
N GLN A 741 2.23 -8.49 30.82
CA GLN A 741 2.43 -8.03 29.43
C GLN A 741 1.10 -7.59 28.80
N GLU A 742 1.18 -6.76 27.78
CA GLU A 742 -0.01 -6.16 27.14
C GLU A 742 -0.77 -7.16 26.27
N TRP A 743 -0.10 -8.12 25.64
CA TRP A 743 -0.74 -9.08 24.74
C TRP A 743 -0.08 -10.47 24.83
N GLY A 744 -0.88 -11.52 24.63
CA GLY A 744 -0.43 -12.90 24.59
C GLY A 744 -0.03 -13.46 25.96
N ASN A 745 0.77 -14.52 25.97
CA ASN A 745 1.33 -15.17 27.17
C ASN A 745 2.84 -15.27 27.05
N ILE A 746 3.54 -15.18 28.17
CA ILE A 746 4.98 -15.40 28.21
C ILE A 746 5.35 -16.79 27.64
N GLY A 747 6.32 -16.82 26.71
CA GLY A 747 6.87 -18.05 26.15
C GLY A 747 8.15 -18.50 26.88
N MET A 748 8.19 -19.75 27.33
CA MET A 748 9.41 -20.34 27.83
C MET A 748 9.94 -21.32 26.80
N ASN A 749 11.17 -21.07 26.29
CA ASN A 749 11.84 -21.86 25.26
C ASN A 749 11.05 -21.96 23.93
N LYS A 750 10.17 -21.02 23.72
CA LYS A 750 9.35 -20.87 22.51
C LYS A 750 8.92 -19.41 22.35
N SER A 751 8.62 -18.99 21.13
CA SER A 751 8.08 -17.66 20.82
C SER A 751 6.69 -17.46 21.43
N ILE A 752 6.19 -16.23 21.38
CA ILE A 752 4.81 -15.88 21.80
C ILE A 752 3.78 -16.69 21.03
N GLU A 753 4.00 -16.95 19.75
CA GLU A 753 3.12 -17.77 18.91
C GLU A 753 3.36 -19.28 19.05
N GLY A 754 4.26 -19.70 19.93
CA GLY A 754 4.54 -21.13 20.20
C GLY A 754 5.52 -21.79 19.24
N LYS A 755 6.17 -21.01 18.35
CA LYS A 755 7.21 -21.45 17.42
C LYS A 755 8.59 -21.50 18.12
N PRO A 756 9.63 -22.05 17.48
CA PRO A 756 11.01 -21.89 17.97
C PRO A 756 11.40 -20.43 18.06
N LEU A 757 12.07 -20.00 19.13
CA LEU A 757 12.65 -18.67 19.27
C LEU A 757 13.61 -18.40 18.12
N THR A 758 13.38 -17.34 17.36
CA THR A 758 14.17 -17.05 16.17
C THR A 758 14.47 -15.56 16.07
N ILE A 759 15.74 -15.16 16.13
CA ILE A 759 16.20 -13.78 15.98
C ILE A 759 17.20 -13.71 14.84
N ASN A 760 16.91 -12.90 13.83
CA ASN A 760 17.79 -12.70 12.67
C ASN A 760 18.17 -14.03 11.99
N GLY A 761 17.19 -14.91 11.77
CA GLY A 761 17.36 -16.24 11.18
C GLY A 761 18.09 -17.26 12.06
N GLN A 762 18.47 -16.89 13.27
CA GLN A 762 19.11 -17.78 14.23
C GLN A 762 18.08 -18.36 15.20
N VAL A 763 17.97 -19.68 15.23
CA VAL A 763 17.09 -20.41 16.16
C VAL A 763 17.78 -20.60 17.51
N PHE A 764 17.04 -20.41 18.60
CA PHE A 764 17.51 -20.60 19.98
C PHE A 764 16.62 -21.60 20.70
N GLU A 765 17.26 -22.57 21.35
CA GLU A 765 16.56 -23.60 22.15
C GLU A 765 16.14 -23.12 23.52
N ASN A 766 16.77 -22.04 24.02
CA ASN A 766 16.58 -21.56 25.39
C ASN A 766 16.34 -20.06 25.39
N GLY A 767 15.24 -19.65 26.03
CA GLY A 767 14.91 -18.24 26.13
C GLY A 767 13.53 -17.95 26.70
N ILE A 768 13.27 -16.68 26.89
CA ILE A 768 12.02 -16.14 27.42
C ILE A 768 11.47 -15.18 26.37
N ALA A 769 10.29 -15.50 25.81
CA ALA A 769 9.59 -14.63 24.90
C ALA A 769 8.52 -13.82 25.63
N THR A 770 8.47 -12.50 25.37
CA THR A 770 7.49 -11.59 25.94
C THR A 770 6.97 -10.65 24.89
N HIS A 771 5.77 -10.08 25.11
CA HIS A 771 5.24 -9.01 24.28
C HIS A 771 5.45 -7.66 24.99
N ALA A 772 6.05 -6.69 24.30
CA ALA A 772 6.18 -5.35 24.87
C ALA A 772 4.80 -4.63 24.86
N ALA A 773 4.41 -3.89 25.93
CA ALA A 773 5.19 -3.70 27.13
C ALA A 773 5.05 -4.89 28.10
N SER A 774 6.16 -5.30 28.66
CA SER A 774 6.13 -6.40 29.64
C SER A 774 7.06 -6.15 30.81
N GLU A 775 6.79 -6.83 31.92
CA GLU A 775 7.60 -6.82 33.14
C GLU A 775 7.58 -8.22 33.77
N THR A 776 8.75 -8.84 33.90
CA THR A 776 8.92 -10.17 34.50
C THR A 776 9.90 -10.09 35.67
N VAL A 777 9.49 -10.51 36.85
CA VAL A 777 10.25 -10.40 38.09
C VAL A 777 10.70 -11.76 38.56
N TYR A 778 12.00 -11.91 38.92
CA TYR A 778 12.61 -13.09 39.48
C TYR A 778 13.23 -12.80 40.87
N GLY A 779 12.96 -13.64 41.86
CA GLY A 779 13.65 -13.61 43.13
C GLY A 779 15.00 -14.31 42.98
N ILE A 780 16.11 -13.59 43.16
CA ILE A 780 17.47 -14.11 43.01
C ILE A 780 18.28 -14.06 44.32
N ALA A 781 17.72 -13.47 45.36
CA ALA A 781 18.19 -13.47 46.75
C ALA A 781 19.66 -13.08 46.92
N GLY A 782 20.22 -12.22 46.08
CA GLY A 782 21.63 -11.78 46.15
C GLY A 782 22.66 -12.87 45.83
N ALA A 783 22.25 -13.99 45.23
CA ALA A 783 23.11 -15.18 45.04
C ALA A 783 24.03 -15.08 43.80
N PHE A 784 23.88 -14.06 42.97
CA PHE A 784 24.57 -13.94 41.68
C PHE A 784 25.21 -12.56 41.51
N LYS A 785 26.29 -12.49 40.72
CA LYS A 785 27.02 -11.26 40.43
C LYS A 785 26.65 -10.64 39.07
N ALA A 786 26.31 -11.48 38.11
CA ALA A 786 25.98 -10.97 36.80
C ALA A 786 24.77 -11.68 36.13
N PHE A 787 24.02 -10.93 35.40
CA PHE A 787 23.03 -11.42 34.44
C PHE A 787 23.53 -11.19 33.03
N ARG A 788 23.29 -12.15 32.12
CA ARG A 788 23.60 -12.04 30.71
C ARG A 788 22.55 -12.71 29.85
N ALA A 789 22.13 -12.04 28.77
CA ALA A 789 21.20 -12.59 27.76
C ALA A 789 21.49 -11.99 26.38
N GLY A 790 21.16 -12.72 25.34
CA GLY A 790 20.90 -12.13 24.04
C GLY A 790 19.48 -11.53 24.01
N VAL A 791 19.29 -10.40 23.37
CA VAL A 791 17.96 -9.75 23.27
C VAL A 791 17.71 -9.31 21.85
N GLY A 792 16.52 -9.61 21.33
CA GLY A 792 16.09 -9.20 20.01
C GLY A 792 14.58 -9.29 19.84
N LEU A 793 14.08 -8.79 18.70
CA LEU A 793 12.72 -9.09 18.28
C LEU A 793 12.72 -10.46 17.59
N ASP A 794 11.73 -11.30 17.91
CA ASP A 794 11.54 -12.57 17.21
C ASP A 794 11.24 -12.31 15.73
N ASP A 795 11.69 -13.18 14.84
CA ASP A 795 11.50 -13.04 13.40
C ASP A 795 10.02 -13.09 12.96
N GLU A 796 9.11 -13.45 13.89
CA GLU A 796 7.66 -13.30 13.70
C GLU A 796 7.18 -11.84 13.85
N SER A 797 8.02 -10.94 14.38
CA SER A 797 7.73 -9.52 14.69
C SER A 797 7.95 -8.58 13.50
N LEU A 798 7.23 -8.77 12.42
CA LEU A 798 7.47 -8.07 11.16
C LEU A 798 7.04 -6.59 11.15
N CYS A 799 6.15 -6.17 12.04
CA CYS A 799 5.54 -4.82 12.01
C CYS A 799 5.94 -3.92 13.20
N SER A 800 6.85 -4.36 14.10
CA SER A 800 7.25 -3.57 15.27
C SER A 800 7.99 -2.28 14.88
N GLU A 801 7.58 -1.16 15.48
CA GLU A 801 8.29 0.13 15.33
C GLU A 801 9.61 0.19 16.10
N GLY A 802 9.86 -0.77 16.99
CA GLY A 802 11.05 -0.96 17.80
C GLY A 802 10.72 -1.11 19.27
N VAL A 803 11.68 -1.71 19.99
CA VAL A 803 11.57 -1.99 21.42
C VAL A 803 12.86 -1.62 22.13
N SER A 804 12.77 -1.19 23.38
CA SER A 804 13.91 -1.13 24.32
C SER A 804 13.68 -2.08 25.47
N VAL A 805 14.78 -2.57 26.05
CA VAL A 805 14.78 -3.50 27.15
C VAL A 805 15.59 -2.95 28.30
N GLN A 806 15.06 -3.06 29.51
CA GLN A 806 15.74 -2.71 30.77
C GLN A 806 15.87 -3.92 31.66
N VAL A 807 17.00 -4.04 32.30
CA VAL A 807 17.25 -4.96 33.43
C VAL A 807 17.30 -4.13 34.69
N LEU A 808 16.41 -4.42 35.65
CA LEU A 808 16.36 -3.71 36.90
C LEU A 808 16.72 -4.65 38.05
N GLY A 809 17.47 -4.14 39.03
CA GLY A 809 17.73 -4.78 40.30
C GLY A 809 17.09 -4.00 41.43
N ASP A 810 16.19 -4.62 42.19
CA ASP A 810 15.45 -4.01 43.29
C ASP A 810 14.78 -2.65 42.89
N GLY A 811 14.30 -2.57 41.64
CA GLY A 811 13.65 -1.42 41.06
C GLY A 811 14.57 -0.38 40.38
N ASN A 812 15.88 -0.49 40.49
CA ASN A 812 16.84 0.40 39.86
C ASN A 812 17.33 -0.17 38.52
N VAL A 813 17.45 0.66 37.51
CA VAL A 813 17.94 0.25 36.19
C VAL A 813 19.44 -0.04 36.26
N LEU A 814 19.83 -1.28 35.96
CA LEU A 814 21.21 -1.77 35.98
C LEU A 814 21.80 -1.83 34.56
N ALA A 815 20.97 -2.13 33.58
CA ALA A 815 21.35 -2.14 32.16
C ALA A 815 20.14 -1.83 31.28
N GLU A 816 20.41 -1.22 30.13
CA GLU A 816 19.39 -0.83 29.18
C GLU A 816 19.91 -0.96 27.75
N THR A 817 19.05 -1.35 26.81
CA THR A 817 19.36 -1.32 25.38
C THR A 817 18.92 0.00 24.75
N PRO A 818 19.60 0.48 23.67
CA PRO A 818 18.95 1.43 22.79
C PRO A 818 17.68 0.81 22.19
N VAL A 819 16.81 1.61 21.61
CA VAL A 819 15.68 1.09 20.81
C VAL A 819 16.22 0.30 19.64
N PHE A 820 15.80 -0.96 19.52
CA PHE A 820 16.19 -1.86 18.43
C PHE A 820 14.96 -2.37 17.66
N LYS A 821 15.20 -2.82 16.45
CA LYS A 821 14.17 -3.35 15.53
C LYS A 821 14.47 -4.81 15.16
N ALA A 822 13.55 -5.41 14.39
CA ALA A 822 13.72 -6.76 13.83
C ALA A 822 15.10 -6.90 13.14
N GLY A 823 15.67 -8.10 13.22
CA GLY A 823 17.01 -8.39 12.69
C GLY A 823 18.18 -7.98 13.60
N SER A 824 17.92 -7.38 14.77
CA SER A 824 18.95 -7.01 15.74
C SER A 824 19.03 -8.06 16.85
N LEU A 825 20.22 -8.60 17.08
CA LEU A 825 20.55 -9.41 18.26
C LEU A 825 21.59 -8.67 19.08
N LEU A 826 21.17 -8.17 20.25
CA LEU A 826 22.02 -7.43 21.18
C LEU A 826 22.44 -8.35 22.35
N THR A 827 23.64 -8.15 22.90
CA THR A 827 24.05 -8.78 24.15
C THR A 827 23.78 -7.79 25.30
N LEU A 828 22.99 -8.23 26.27
CA LEU A 828 22.65 -7.46 27.47
C LEU A 828 23.34 -8.11 28.67
N THR A 829 24.13 -7.33 29.37
CA THR A 829 24.84 -7.78 30.60
C THR A 829 24.60 -6.75 31.70
N ALA A 830 24.23 -7.21 32.89
CA ALA A 830 24.02 -6.39 34.08
C ALA A 830 24.81 -6.93 35.28
N ASN A 831 25.44 -6.06 36.06
CA ASN A 831 25.95 -6.40 37.37
C ASN A 831 24.75 -6.47 38.33
N ILE A 832 24.56 -7.64 38.96
CA ILE A 832 23.43 -7.94 39.88
C ILE A 832 23.92 -8.36 41.26
N GLU A 833 25.13 -8.01 41.64
CA GLU A 833 25.68 -8.35 42.95
C GLU A 833 24.82 -7.73 44.08
N GLY A 834 24.37 -8.59 45.02
CA GLY A 834 23.52 -8.18 46.12
C GLY A 834 22.04 -7.98 45.80
N VAL A 835 21.64 -8.04 44.54
CA VAL A 835 20.25 -7.83 44.08
C VAL A 835 19.33 -8.94 44.58
N GLN A 836 18.24 -8.58 45.24
CA GLN A 836 17.23 -9.53 45.72
C GLN A 836 16.23 -9.90 44.65
N LYS A 837 15.76 -8.92 43.84
CA LYS A 837 14.81 -9.08 42.77
C LYS A 837 15.33 -8.56 41.45
N LEU A 838 15.42 -9.44 40.50
CA LEU A 838 15.77 -9.11 39.10
C LEU A 838 14.49 -8.91 38.27
N THR A 839 14.39 -7.75 37.60
CA THR A 839 13.26 -7.47 36.73
C THR A 839 13.72 -7.30 35.28
N LEU A 840 13.10 -8.05 34.36
CA LEU A 840 13.23 -7.86 32.93
C LEU A 840 12.04 -7.05 32.43
N LYS A 841 12.29 -5.87 31.88
CA LYS A 841 11.25 -4.96 31.42
C LYS A 841 11.45 -4.64 29.95
N THR A 842 10.34 -4.71 29.16
CA THR A 842 10.33 -4.34 27.74
C THR A 842 9.38 -3.16 27.52
N THR A 843 9.76 -2.26 26.62
CA THR A 843 8.96 -1.08 26.26
C THR A 843 8.92 -0.92 24.75
N ALA A 844 7.73 -0.86 24.17
CA ALA A 844 7.56 -0.58 22.74
C ALA A 844 7.74 0.91 22.47
N LYS A 845 8.30 1.24 21.31
CA LYS A 845 8.35 2.60 20.77
C LYS A 845 7.17 2.80 19.81
N GLY A 846 6.17 3.57 20.23
CA GLY A 846 4.94 3.77 19.45
C GLY A 846 3.92 2.67 19.71
N SER A 847 3.40 2.02 18.64
CA SER A 847 2.49 0.89 18.81
C SER A 847 3.16 -0.33 19.44
N ILE A 848 2.39 -1.08 20.21
CA ILE A 848 2.81 -2.39 20.75
C ILE A 848 2.73 -3.51 19.70
N ASP A 849 2.11 -3.26 18.55
CA ASP A 849 1.86 -4.28 17.53
C ASP A 849 3.16 -4.99 17.12
N CYS A 850 3.11 -6.31 16.97
CA CYS A 850 4.23 -7.18 16.63
C CYS A 850 5.48 -6.98 17.51
N SER A 851 5.35 -6.53 18.73
CA SER A 851 6.51 -6.27 19.60
C SER A 851 6.86 -7.50 20.45
N HIS A 852 7.15 -8.64 19.78
CA HIS A 852 7.56 -9.89 20.40
C HIS A 852 9.06 -9.85 20.70
N VAL A 853 9.41 -9.80 21.98
CA VAL A 853 10.80 -9.67 22.45
C VAL A 853 11.27 -10.98 23.04
N ASP A 854 12.39 -11.46 22.53
CA ASP A 854 13.05 -12.65 23.05
C ASP A 854 14.30 -12.28 23.86
N PHE A 855 14.36 -12.82 25.06
CA PHE A 855 15.60 -12.95 25.84
C PHE A 855 16.17 -14.34 25.60
N VAL A 856 17.12 -14.45 24.69
CA VAL A 856 17.72 -15.74 24.35
C VAL A 856 18.96 -16.05 25.20
N ASN A 857 19.05 -17.33 25.62
CA ASN A 857 20.13 -17.82 26.45
C ASN A 857 20.37 -16.99 27.76
N PRO A 858 19.30 -16.66 28.50
CA PRO A 858 19.42 -15.85 29.70
C PRO A 858 20.07 -16.66 30.85
N VAL A 859 21.15 -16.13 31.45
CA VAL A 859 21.92 -16.80 32.50
C VAL A 859 22.21 -15.88 33.66
N LEU A 860 22.27 -16.49 34.86
CA LEU A 860 22.73 -15.89 36.10
C LEU A 860 24.10 -16.47 36.43
N ILE A 861 25.09 -15.61 36.68
CA ILE A 861 26.51 -15.97 36.94
C ILE A 861 26.82 -15.61 38.39
N PRO A 862 27.36 -16.56 39.20
CA PRO A 862 27.68 -16.37 40.60
C PRO A 862 28.77 -15.34 40.88
#